data_8dd229b3977c05b99157f8cf67385066
#
_entry.id   8dd229b3977c05b99157f8cf67385066
#
_cell.length_a   1.000
_cell.length_b   1.000
_cell.length_c   1.000
_cell.angle_alpha   90.00
_cell.angle_beta   90.00
_cell.angle_gamma   90.00
#
_symmetry.space_group_name_H-M   'P 1'
#
loop_
_entity.id
_entity.type
_entity.pdbx_description
1 polymer ?
#
loop_
_entity_poly.entity_id
_entity_poly.type
_entity_poly.pdbx_seq_one_letter_code
_entity_poly.pdbx_strand_id
1 'polypeptide(L)'
;MEPVPSSSRLRFADATLVPVERQLLKHGQLISLTPKAFDLLVVLAENPGRLLTKDQLMEAVWGDTAVEESNLAYHISAIRKALGDTADNGHLIETVPKRGYRFTAAVTPLPSGEDEAATARDLPRRQPSVVGRVDDPSAASSPPAGAGDGGVSPPPVNTRDGWRSAVWIAAAISVGVAVGAVLTRGGSTPGGADLPPAVIRAQIPPGIRLSNASPFSLSPDGRQLVYVGKGQDGGTRLWVRRVEDEAPRPLAVTETALSDLPPPMFWSPDSQSVAFDAAGQLKRVDLRDGTVRTMCALTELAVGGAWNDDGVVIVGHPHGGLSQCSVADGRVAQLTLLDTANGETAHVLPWFLPDGRHFLYVRVARSAPERSGVYVGSLEDAPAAAKSQRLLATGFGAQYVPSSGSSVGHLIFLRDGTLFAQPFDERLLQIRGDPVALGGPVGSFLDAGFFSVSLTDVIAFRPPNNDVQLAWVDRQGRRTASASEIGPYSQVAISPDGSRIASAKETVGANIDKDIFILGTSRATIRRVTFGPLLEDQPVWSADGRRIIFTIGGDVGTLFEQGVDTAVPPRLLLKTKQHKIPTNASRDGKFLLYTVENIGQSRADVWVLPLAPPDKPFPLIQRDFDQEQAHFSPNGRWIAYVSNESGRPEVLLQRFVPNSDDPSRDAQTVPVSAGGGTAPRWRADGRELYYLGPEDSVMAVDVQERATVVVGTPHVLFRLAGSQGDWDVLPDGSQFIIAIPPGTEPSPPFTLLWNRLRQLAAIPKRR
;
A
#
# COMPACT_ATOMS: atom_id res chain seq x y z
N MET A 1 -14.65 45.48 2.31
CA MET A 1 -13.42 44.64 2.37
C MET A 1 -13.47 43.80 1.12
N GLU A 2 -12.55 44.03 0.20
CA GLU A 2 -12.45 43.25 -1.03
C GLU A 2 -12.09 41.79 -0.67
N PRO A 3 -12.58 40.81 -1.41
CA PRO A 3 -12.22 39.43 -1.18
C PRO A 3 -10.71 39.23 -1.39
N VAL A 4 -10.05 38.55 -0.45
CA VAL A 4 -8.62 38.22 -0.52
C VAL A 4 -8.42 37.28 -1.71
N PRO A 5 -7.47 37.52 -2.62
CA PRO A 5 -7.25 36.64 -3.76
C PRO A 5 -6.77 35.26 -3.26
N SER A 6 -7.35 34.19 -3.80
CA SER A 6 -7.16 32.79 -3.42
C SER A 6 -5.72 32.23 -3.58
N SER A 7 -4.76 33.06 -3.97
CA SER A 7 -3.34 32.72 -4.15
C SER A 7 -2.40 33.24 -3.03
N SER A 8 -2.90 33.98 -2.06
CA SER A 8 -2.09 34.61 -1.02
C SER A 8 -1.88 33.70 0.18
N ARG A 9 -0.70 33.74 0.78
CA ARG A 9 -0.46 33.15 2.10
C ARG A 9 -1.24 33.94 3.14
N LEU A 10 -1.92 33.27 4.05
CA LEU A 10 -2.75 33.88 5.09
C LEU A 10 -2.15 33.61 6.46
N ARG A 11 -1.91 34.67 7.26
CA ARG A 11 -1.46 34.54 8.65
C ARG A 11 -2.57 34.92 9.60
N PHE A 12 -2.80 34.08 10.61
CA PHE A 12 -3.73 34.36 11.70
C PHE A 12 -3.22 33.71 12.99
N ALA A 13 -3.33 34.39 14.11
CA ALA A 13 -2.76 33.97 15.39
C ALA A 13 -1.28 33.54 15.22
N ASP A 14 -0.94 32.30 15.61
CA ASP A 14 0.37 31.70 15.50
C ASP A 14 0.51 30.76 14.28
N ALA A 15 -0.46 30.78 13.37
CA ALA A 15 -0.53 29.92 12.20
C ALA A 15 -0.40 30.67 10.87
N THR A 16 0.18 29.99 9.89
CA THR A 16 0.26 30.44 8.49
C THR A 16 -0.40 29.40 7.59
N LEU A 17 -1.41 29.78 6.85
CA LEU A 17 -2.12 28.97 5.87
C LEU A 17 -1.60 29.31 4.48
N VAL A 18 -1.18 28.30 3.73
CA VAL A 18 -0.71 28.41 2.34
C VAL A 18 -1.66 27.64 1.43
N PRO A 19 -2.72 28.28 0.90
CA PRO A 19 -3.78 27.60 0.14
C PRO A 19 -3.26 26.84 -1.09
N VAL A 20 -2.34 27.46 -1.84
CA VAL A 20 -1.77 26.88 -3.08
C VAL A 20 -0.98 25.62 -2.81
N GLU A 21 -0.23 25.56 -1.70
CA GLU A 21 0.58 24.40 -1.29
C GLU A 21 -0.21 23.44 -0.39
N ARG A 22 -1.45 23.79 -0.04
CA ARG A 22 -2.31 23.06 0.91
C ARG A 22 -1.62 22.78 2.24
N GLN A 23 -0.89 23.78 2.77
CA GLN A 23 -0.12 23.67 3.99
C GLN A 23 -0.67 24.57 5.10
N LEU A 24 -0.72 24.04 6.31
CA LEU A 24 -0.96 24.79 7.54
C LEU A 24 0.31 24.69 8.40
N LEU A 25 0.93 25.82 8.68
CA LEU A 25 2.11 25.91 9.52
C LEU A 25 1.74 26.57 10.86
N LYS A 26 2.15 26.00 11.99
CA LYS A 26 2.02 26.61 13.32
C LYS A 26 3.41 26.63 13.98
N HIS A 27 3.83 27.82 14.40
CA HIS A 27 5.22 28.06 14.88
C HIS A 27 6.30 27.53 13.89
N GLY A 28 6.01 27.58 12.56
CA GLY A 28 6.93 27.07 11.53
C GLY A 28 6.91 25.55 11.34
N GLN A 29 6.14 24.80 12.11
CA GLN A 29 5.96 23.36 11.95
C GLN A 29 4.69 23.04 11.13
N LEU A 30 4.80 22.10 10.20
CA LEU A 30 3.68 21.66 9.38
C LEU A 30 2.66 20.89 10.21
N ILE A 31 1.38 21.34 10.15
CA ILE A 31 0.25 20.65 10.78
C ILE A 31 -0.59 19.95 9.71
N SER A 32 -0.79 18.64 9.89
CA SER A 32 -1.63 17.86 8.98
C SER A 32 -3.12 18.07 9.28
N LEU A 33 -3.87 18.44 8.24
CA LEU A 33 -5.33 18.45 8.22
C LEU A 33 -5.83 17.54 7.10
N THR A 34 -7.01 16.95 7.29
CA THR A 34 -7.68 16.25 6.19
C THR A 34 -8.00 17.22 5.06
N PRO A 35 -8.06 16.79 3.78
CA PRO A 35 -8.32 17.66 2.65
C PRO A 35 -9.57 18.55 2.84
N LYS A 36 -10.67 17.99 3.32
CA LYS A 36 -11.91 18.73 3.56
C LYS A 36 -11.84 19.68 4.77
N ALA A 37 -11.10 19.30 5.82
CA ALA A 37 -10.82 20.20 6.93
C ALA A 37 -9.94 21.38 6.50
N PHE A 38 -8.98 21.14 5.59
CA PHE A 38 -8.15 22.18 5.01
C PHE A 38 -8.98 23.14 4.17
N ASP A 39 -9.82 22.63 3.23
CA ASP A 39 -10.70 23.43 2.39
C ASP A 39 -11.67 24.27 3.23
N LEU A 40 -12.22 23.66 4.27
CA LEU A 40 -13.10 24.35 5.22
C LEU A 40 -12.36 25.48 5.97
N LEU A 41 -11.11 25.26 6.37
CA LEU A 41 -10.28 26.28 7.01
C LEU A 41 -9.96 27.43 6.02
N VAL A 42 -9.68 27.12 4.74
CA VAL A 42 -9.48 28.14 3.69
C VAL A 42 -10.72 29.01 3.55
N VAL A 43 -11.89 28.40 3.39
CA VAL A 43 -13.18 29.14 3.24
C VAL A 43 -13.45 30.02 4.48
N LEU A 44 -13.16 29.54 5.67
CA LEU A 44 -13.33 30.29 6.91
C LEU A 44 -12.33 31.47 7.00
N ALA A 45 -11.05 31.24 6.68
CA ALA A 45 -9.99 32.23 6.75
C ALA A 45 -10.09 33.29 5.67
N GLU A 46 -10.68 33.00 4.50
CA GLU A 46 -11.00 33.96 3.45
C GLU A 46 -12.21 34.87 3.80
N ASN A 47 -13.01 34.48 4.81
CA ASN A 47 -14.17 35.22 5.27
C ASN A 47 -14.09 35.61 6.77
N PRO A 48 -13.02 36.28 7.22
CA PRO A 48 -12.83 36.60 8.63
C PRO A 48 -13.94 37.53 9.16
N GLY A 49 -14.45 37.23 10.34
CA GLY A 49 -15.50 37.96 11.03
C GLY A 49 -16.92 37.74 10.46
N ARG A 50 -17.06 37.12 9.30
CA ARG A 50 -18.37 36.87 8.68
C ARG A 50 -18.96 35.54 9.24
N LEU A 51 -20.25 35.55 9.54
CA LEU A 51 -21.01 34.35 9.83
C LEU A 51 -21.28 33.60 8.49
N LEU A 52 -20.77 32.42 8.34
CA LEU A 52 -21.09 31.51 7.24
C LEU A 52 -22.11 30.48 7.73
N THR A 53 -23.22 30.35 7.00
CA THR A 53 -24.25 29.36 7.34
C THR A 53 -23.73 27.95 7.07
N LYS A 54 -24.36 26.95 7.69
CA LYS A 54 -24.00 25.56 7.46
C LYS A 54 -24.14 25.18 5.98
N ASP A 55 -25.22 25.62 5.35
CA ASP A 55 -25.48 25.36 3.91
C ASP A 55 -24.39 26.00 3.03
N GLN A 56 -23.99 27.26 3.33
CA GLN A 56 -22.90 27.93 2.61
C GLN A 56 -21.56 27.20 2.74
N LEU A 57 -21.24 26.69 3.92
CA LEU A 57 -20.01 25.91 4.15
C LEU A 57 -20.08 24.55 3.49
N MET A 58 -21.24 23.88 3.52
CA MET A 58 -21.46 22.63 2.83
C MET A 58 -21.34 22.80 1.32
N GLU A 59 -21.99 23.79 0.73
CA GLU A 59 -21.90 24.09 -0.69
C GLU A 59 -20.47 24.45 -1.12
N ALA A 60 -19.77 25.29 -0.35
CA ALA A 60 -18.42 25.74 -0.69
C ALA A 60 -17.37 24.61 -0.63
N VAL A 61 -17.53 23.60 0.25
CA VAL A 61 -16.54 22.56 0.49
C VAL A 61 -16.91 21.22 -0.17
N TRP A 62 -18.21 20.92 -0.29
CA TRP A 62 -18.68 19.64 -0.84
C TRP A 62 -19.47 19.78 -2.15
N GLY A 63 -19.89 21.00 -2.53
CA GLY A 63 -20.66 21.24 -3.75
C GLY A 63 -21.95 20.42 -3.77
N ASP A 64 -22.25 19.79 -4.89
CA ASP A 64 -23.45 18.96 -5.08
C ASP A 64 -23.40 17.59 -4.38
N THR A 65 -22.33 17.29 -3.62
CA THR A 65 -22.21 16.01 -2.90
C THR A 65 -23.11 16.04 -1.68
N ALA A 66 -24.10 15.14 -1.60
CA ALA A 66 -24.97 15.01 -0.46
C ALA A 66 -24.17 14.49 0.77
N VAL A 67 -23.91 15.40 1.72
CA VAL A 67 -23.15 15.11 2.95
C VAL A 67 -24.02 15.51 4.14
N GLU A 68 -24.00 14.68 5.20
CA GLU A 68 -24.72 15.00 6.43
C GLU A 68 -24.07 16.18 7.18
N GLU A 69 -24.89 16.97 7.85
CA GLU A 69 -24.48 18.14 8.66
C GLU A 69 -23.49 17.76 9.79
N SER A 70 -23.51 16.51 10.24
CA SER A 70 -22.58 15.93 11.22
C SER A 70 -21.12 15.99 10.75
N ASN A 71 -20.85 15.87 9.44
CA ASN A 71 -19.51 15.96 8.86
C ASN A 71 -18.90 17.36 8.99
N LEU A 72 -19.72 18.42 8.84
CA LEU A 72 -19.25 19.78 9.03
C LEU A 72 -18.78 20.00 10.48
N ALA A 73 -19.55 19.53 11.47
CA ALA A 73 -19.17 19.61 12.88
C ALA A 73 -17.89 18.84 13.20
N TYR A 74 -17.72 17.68 12.57
CA TYR A 74 -16.51 16.88 12.71
C TYR A 74 -15.25 17.61 12.19
N HIS A 75 -15.31 18.19 10.99
CA HIS A 75 -14.17 18.93 10.43
C HIS A 75 -13.86 20.21 11.20
N ILE A 76 -14.86 20.92 11.69
CA ILE A 76 -14.66 22.06 12.59
C ILE A 76 -13.92 21.63 13.87
N SER A 77 -14.31 20.50 14.46
CA SER A 77 -13.63 19.97 15.63
C SER A 77 -12.17 19.60 15.34
N ALA A 78 -11.90 19.01 14.19
CA ALA A 78 -10.54 18.66 13.73
C ALA A 78 -9.67 19.94 13.55
N ILE A 79 -10.21 20.98 12.94
CA ILE A 79 -9.52 22.27 12.76
C ILE A 79 -9.22 22.92 14.13
N ARG A 80 -10.18 22.96 15.04
CA ARG A 80 -9.98 23.50 16.38
C ARG A 80 -8.86 22.76 17.11
N LYS A 81 -8.88 21.45 17.07
CA LYS A 81 -7.83 20.61 17.68
C LYS A 81 -6.45 20.90 17.08
N ALA A 82 -6.35 21.02 15.77
CA ALA A 82 -5.11 21.30 15.05
C ALA A 82 -4.54 22.68 15.39
N LEU A 83 -5.42 23.69 15.51
CA LEU A 83 -5.04 25.06 15.84
C LEU A 83 -4.82 25.25 17.36
N GLY A 84 -5.21 24.30 18.20
CA GLY A 84 -5.20 24.44 19.66
C GLY A 84 -6.24 25.48 20.15
N ASP A 85 -7.37 25.57 19.43
CA ASP A 85 -8.49 26.45 19.74
C ASP A 85 -9.29 25.88 20.92
N THR A 86 -8.91 26.29 22.13
CA THR A 86 -9.53 25.88 23.42
C THR A 86 -10.19 27.08 24.08
N ALA A 87 -11.09 26.81 25.04
CA ALA A 87 -11.79 27.86 25.79
C ALA A 87 -10.83 28.84 26.50
N ASP A 88 -9.62 28.38 26.86
CA ASP A 88 -8.61 29.16 27.57
C ASP A 88 -7.80 30.10 26.64
N ASN A 89 -7.72 29.80 25.32
CA ASN A 89 -6.92 30.55 24.36
C ASN A 89 -7.74 31.52 23.48
N GLY A 90 -9.05 31.67 23.73
CA GLY A 90 -9.96 32.39 22.86
C GLY A 90 -10.33 31.59 21.61
N HIS A 91 -11.58 31.64 21.20
CA HIS A 91 -12.05 30.85 20.07
C HIS A 91 -11.65 31.48 18.75
N LEU A 92 -10.82 30.77 17.95
CA LEU A 92 -10.52 31.16 16.56
C LEU A 92 -11.71 30.90 15.63
N ILE A 93 -12.53 29.88 15.96
CA ILE A 93 -13.76 29.55 15.24
C ILE A 93 -14.91 29.55 16.26
N GLU A 94 -15.79 30.54 16.14
CA GLU A 94 -17.01 30.66 16.94
C GLU A 94 -18.12 29.76 16.33
N THR A 95 -18.82 28.99 17.17
CA THR A 95 -20.06 28.32 16.78
C THR A 95 -21.25 29.24 17.08
N VAL A 96 -22.04 29.60 16.08
CA VAL A 96 -23.33 30.30 16.25
C VAL A 96 -24.44 29.25 16.21
N PRO A 97 -25.07 28.92 17.37
CA PRO A 97 -26.03 27.82 17.45
C PRO A 97 -27.15 27.92 16.40
N LYS A 98 -27.44 26.80 15.72
CA LYS A 98 -28.44 26.65 14.66
C LYS A 98 -28.21 27.49 13.40
N ARG A 99 -27.14 28.29 13.30
CA ARG A 99 -26.89 29.17 12.14
C ARG A 99 -25.61 28.78 11.37
N GLY A 100 -24.48 28.52 12.02
CA GLY A 100 -23.24 28.25 11.33
C GLY A 100 -21.99 28.53 12.17
N TYR A 101 -20.92 28.95 11.48
CA TYR A 101 -19.62 29.19 12.08
C TYR A 101 -19.06 30.56 11.64
N ARG A 102 -18.22 31.18 12.49
CA ARG A 102 -17.53 32.42 12.24
C ARG A 102 -16.05 32.28 12.57
N PHE A 103 -15.18 32.71 11.67
CA PHE A 103 -13.76 32.81 11.91
C PHE A 103 -13.44 34.13 12.59
N THR A 104 -13.05 34.15 13.86
CA THR A 104 -12.92 35.37 14.67
C THR A 104 -11.51 35.94 14.66
N ALA A 105 -10.50 35.14 14.24
CA ALA A 105 -9.15 35.63 14.14
C ALA A 105 -8.97 36.69 13.05
N ALA A 106 -8.12 37.68 13.32
CA ALA A 106 -7.66 38.61 12.29
C ALA A 106 -6.75 37.90 11.30
N VAL A 107 -7.08 37.95 10.02
CA VAL A 107 -6.31 37.33 8.94
C VAL A 107 -5.54 38.40 8.21
N THR A 108 -4.23 38.21 8.05
CA THR A 108 -3.34 39.09 7.31
C THR A 108 -2.81 38.36 6.09
N PRO A 109 -3.04 38.83 4.85
CA PRO A 109 -2.40 38.29 3.67
C PRO A 109 -0.90 38.58 3.70
N LEU A 110 -0.06 37.59 3.40
CA LEU A 110 1.37 37.75 3.23
C LEU A 110 1.73 37.77 1.75
N PRO A 111 2.68 38.63 1.33
CA PRO A 111 3.10 38.71 -0.07
C PRO A 111 3.72 37.35 -0.50
N SER A 112 3.44 36.96 -1.73
CA SER A 112 4.08 35.80 -2.38
C SER A 112 5.57 36.08 -2.51
N GLY A 113 6.44 35.06 -2.24
CA GLY A 113 7.88 35.20 -2.03
C GLY A 113 8.74 35.73 -3.21
N GLU A 114 8.16 36.28 -4.26
CA GLU A 114 8.90 37.01 -5.30
C GLU A 114 9.18 38.48 -4.92
N ASP A 115 8.47 39.05 -3.95
CA ASP A 115 8.66 40.43 -3.49
C ASP A 115 9.66 40.57 -2.32
N GLU A 116 10.10 39.48 -1.69
CA GLU A 116 11.14 39.55 -0.62
C GLU A 116 12.53 39.91 -1.13
N ALA A 117 12.80 39.77 -2.43
CA ALA A 117 14.08 40.15 -3.02
C ALA A 117 14.21 41.66 -3.27
N ALA A 118 13.11 42.42 -3.26
CA ALA A 118 13.12 43.88 -3.54
C ALA A 118 13.21 44.77 -2.29
N THR A 119 12.84 44.26 -1.10
CA THR A 119 12.78 45.03 0.16
C THR A 119 14.01 44.85 1.05
N ALA A 120 14.98 43.99 0.67
CA ALA A 120 16.23 43.76 1.44
C ALA A 120 17.38 44.76 1.12
N ARG A 121 17.12 45.88 0.36
CA ARG A 121 18.18 46.83 -0.05
C ARG A 121 18.34 48.06 0.83
N ASP A 122 17.56 48.28 1.85
CA ASP A 122 17.64 49.45 2.71
C ASP A 122 17.71 49.12 4.22
N LEU A 123 18.83 48.53 4.67
CA LEU A 123 19.24 48.61 6.08
C LEU A 123 20.80 48.73 6.14
N PRO A 124 21.37 49.59 7.00
CA PRO A 124 22.79 49.98 6.97
C PRO A 124 23.68 48.85 7.48
N ARG A 125 24.71 48.57 6.71
CA ARG A 125 25.81 47.65 7.03
C ARG A 125 26.52 48.09 8.30
N ARG A 126 26.51 47.26 9.34
CA ARG A 126 27.52 47.26 10.37
C ARG A 126 28.72 46.41 9.93
N GLN A 127 29.88 47.03 9.90
CA GLN A 127 31.17 46.39 9.62
C GLN A 127 31.57 45.46 10.78
N PRO A 128 32.18 44.29 10.52
CA PRO A 128 32.90 43.56 11.56
C PRO A 128 34.36 44.02 11.60
N SER A 129 34.84 44.27 12.80
CA SER A 129 36.19 44.59 13.16
C SER A 129 37.17 43.41 13.00
N VAL A 130 38.30 43.70 12.46
CA VAL A 130 39.47 42.87 12.17
C VAL A 130 40.31 42.65 13.45
N VAL A 131 40.68 41.41 13.74
CA VAL A 131 41.92 41.00 14.47
C VAL A 131 42.18 39.57 14.05
N GLY A 132 43.27 39.18 13.48
CA GLY A 132 44.66 39.26 13.60
C GLY A 132 45.21 37.98 12.98
N ARG A 133 46.10 38.14 12.05
CA ARG A 133 46.87 37.16 11.26
C ARG A 133 48.04 36.62 12.12
N VAL A 134 48.33 35.30 12.11
CA VAL A 134 49.70 34.79 12.30
C VAL A 134 49.87 33.52 11.43
N ASP A 135 50.80 33.62 10.59
CA ASP A 135 51.71 32.90 9.74
C ASP A 135 51.79 31.37 9.72
N ASP A 136 51.79 30.87 8.50
CA ASP A 136 52.38 29.62 8.02
C ASP A 136 53.93 29.73 7.96
N PRO A 137 54.72 28.64 8.13
CA PRO A 137 55.30 28.08 6.93
C PRO A 137 55.59 26.56 6.88
N SER A 138 55.28 25.99 5.75
CA SER A 138 56.18 25.28 4.80
C SER A 138 56.91 23.99 5.19
N ALA A 139 56.63 23.00 4.35
CA ALA A 139 57.55 22.16 3.54
C ALA A 139 58.02 20.78 4.04
N ALA A 140 57.61 19.83 3.23
CA ALA A 140 58.38 18.75 2.57
C ALA A 140 59.02 17.59 3.38
N SER A 141 58.59 16.36 3.06
CA SER A 141 59.39 15.33 2.33
C SER A 141 59.04 13.89 2.79
N SER A 142 58.77 13.01 1.83
CA SER A 142 58.80 11.54 1.94
C SER A 142 60.10 10.99 1.37
N PRO A 143 60.35 9.68 1.31
CA PRO A 143 60.35 8.56 2.24
C PRO A 143 61.78 7.99 2.46
N PRO A 144 62.04 6.80 2.95
CA PRO A 144 61.84 5.49 2.33
C PRO A 144 61.61 4.26 3.26
N ALA A 145 61.37 3.14 2.60
CA ALA A 145 61.09 1.80 3.07
C ALA A 145 62.18 1.12 3.93
N GLY A 146 61.72 0.18 4.78
CA GLY A 146 62.62 -0.76 5.46
C GLY A 146 61.82 -1.80 6.25
N ALA A 147 62.04 -3.06 5.90
CA ALA A 147 61.47 -4.24 6.49
C ALA A 147 61.92 -4.50 7.94
N GLY A 148 61.11 -5.18 8.74
CA GLY A 148 61.49 -5.69 10.06
C GLY A 148 60.37 -6.38 10.80
N ASP A 149 60.45 -7.69 10.84
CA ASP A 149 59.76 -8.63 11.67
C ASP A 149 59.79 -8.27 13.16
N GLY A 150 58.69 -8.52 13.88
CA GLY A 150 58.69 -8.39 15.34
C GLY A 150 57.34 -8.51 15.96
N GLY A 151 57.00 -9.68 16.45
CA GLY A 151 55.79 -9.99 17.19
C GLY A 151 55.63 -9.12 18.45
N VAL A 152 54.42 -8.62 18.66
CA VAL A 152 54.02 -7.96 19.90
C VAL A 152 52.63 -8.47 20.30
N SER A 153 52.59 -9.05 21.51
CA SER A 153 51.40 -9.50 22.23
C SER A 153 50.42 -8.33 22.47
N PRO A 154 49.11 -8.59 22.52
CA PRO A 154 48.14 -7.54 22.79
C PRO A 154 48.16 -7.11 24.25
N PRO A 155 47.86 -5.83 24.53
CA PRO A 155 47.76 -5.30 25.89
C PRO A 155 46.48 -5.79 26.60
N PRO A 156 46.44 -5.80 27.93
CA PRO A 156 45.36 -6.36 28.72
C PRO A 156 44.08 -5.52 28.64
N VAL A 157 42.97 -6.23 28.38
CA VAL A 157 41.62 -5.66 28.36
C VAL A 157 41.22 -5.23 29.79
N ASN A 158 40.90 -3.95 29.92
CA ASN A 158 40.47 -3.34 31.18
C ASN A 158 39.01 -3.74 31.46
N THR A 159 38.77 -4.58 32.45
CA THR A 159 37.49 -5.19 32.83
C THR A 159 36.57 -4.24 33.63
N ARG A 160 36.28 -3.05 33.15
CA ARG A 160 35.33 -2.17 33.81
C ARG A 160 34.01 -1.89 33.08
N ASP A 161 33.86 -2.31 31.82
CA ASP A 161 32.60 -2.09 31.07
C ASP A 161 31.66 -3.30 31.03
N GLY A 162 32.06 -4.42 31.62
CA GLY A 162 31.24 -5.67 31.65
C GLY A 162 29.99 -5.59 32.54
N TRP A 163 29.89 -4.61 33.42
CA TRP A 163 28.77 -4.54 34.41
C TRP A 163 27.54 -3.84 33.86
N ARG A 164 27.69 -2.97 32.90
CA ARG A 164 26.52 -2.27 32.32
C ARG A 164 25.72 -3.17 31.36
N SER A 165 26.37 -4.05 30.62
CA SER A 165 25.69 -5.03 29.74
C SER A 165 25.02 -6.16 30.54
N ALA A 166 25.59 -6.57 31.68
CA ALA A 166 25.00 -7.57 32.54
C ALA A 166 23.73 -7.10 33.27
N VAL A 167 23.62 -5.79 33.56
CA VAL A 167 22.44 -5.20 34.21
C VAL A 167 21.25 -5.15 33.23
N TRP A 168 21.47 -4.92 31.97
CA TRP A 168 20.38 -4.94 30.95
C TRP A 168 19.90 -6.34 30.62
N ILE A 169 20.81 -7.35 30.59
CA ILE A 169 20.42 -8.75 30.40
C ILE A 169 19.68 -9.27 31.65
N ALA A 170 20.07 -8.88 32.85
CA ALA A 170 19.37 -9.24 34.06
C ALA A 170 17.99 -8.57 34.19
N ALA A 171 17.81 -7.34 33.67
CA ALA A 171 16.52 -6.67 33.61
C ALA A 171 15.57 -7.31 32.59
N ALA A 172 16.09 -7.74 31.43
CA ALA A 172 15.30 -8.47 30.42
C ALA A 172 14.88 -9.87 30.90
N ILE A 173 15.74 -10.57 31.62
CA ILE A 173 15.44 -11.88 32.22
C ILE A 173 14.45 -11.74 33.36
N SER A 174 14.50 -10.66 34.16
CA SER A 174 13.59 -10.44 35.28
C SER A 174 12.15 -10.16 34.81
N VAL A 175 11.95 -9.49 33.69
CA VAL A 175 10.63 -9.27 33.10
C VAL A 175 10.10 -10.56 32.46
N GLY A 176 10.94 -11.35 31.79
CA GLY A 176 10.58 -12.66 31.25
C GLY A 176 10.24 -13.70 32.33
N VAL A 177 10.97 -13.71 33.44
CA VAL A 177 10.73 -14.61 34.58
C VAL A 177 9.49 -14.19 35.38
N ALA A 178 9.17 -12.88 35.49
CA ALA A 178 7.95 -12.41 36.12
C ALA A 178 6.68 -12.81 35.35
N VAL A 179 6.72 -12.77 34.01
CA VAL A 179 5.63 -13.27 33.15
C VAL A 179 5.57 -14.79 33.15
N GLY A 180 6.73 -15.49 33.12
CA GLY A 180 6.79 -16.96 33.19
C GLY A 180 6.41 -17.51 34.57
N ALA A 181 6.73 -16.82 35.69
CA ALA A 181 6.38 -17.26 37.04
C ALA A 181 4.88 -17.11 37.37
N VAL A 182 4.15 -16.22 36.67
CA VAL A 182 2.70 -16.14 36.76
C VAL A 182 2.03 -17.29 35.98
N LEU A 183 2.68 -17.84 34.96
CA LEU A 183 2.13 -18.91 34.13
C LEU A 183 2.49 -20.33 34.61
N THR A 184 3.47 -20.53 35.48
CA THR A 184 3.93 -21.88 35.92
C THR A 184 3.45 -22.32 37.30
N ARG A 185 2.70 -21.49 38.06
CA ARG A 185 2.02 -21.99 39.26
C ARG A 185 0.74 -22.73 38.89
N GLY A 186 0.93 -23.94 38.36
CA GLY A 186 -0.13 -24.91 38.15
C GLY A 186 -0.68 -25.41 39.48
N GLY A 187 -1.95 -25.17 39.71
CA GLY A 187 -2.69 -25.71 40.82
C GLY A 187 -4.14 -25.23 40.73
N SER A 188 -5.05 -26.14 40.28
CA SER A 188 -6.52 -26.02 40.31
C SER A 188 -7.11 -24.76 39.68
N THR A 189 -7.87 -24.94 38.60
CA THR A 189 -8.77 -23.99 37.98
C THR A 189 -9.60 -23.16 38.96
N PRO A 190 -9.27 -21.86 39.15
CA PRO A 190 -10.26 -20.84 39.47
C PRO A 190 -10.67 -20.18 38.13
N GLY A 191 -11.93 -19.81 38.00
CA GLY A 191 -12.44 -19.08 36.87
C GLY A 191 -11.57 -17.92 36.44
N GLY A 192 -11.44 -17.74 35.14
CA GLY A 192 -10.49 -16.89 34.42
C GLY A 192 -9.99 -15.66 35.17
N ALA A 193 -8.74 -15.70 35.60
CA ALA A 193 -8.06 -14.54 36.13
C ALA A 193 -7.94 -13.50 35.00
N ASP A 194 -8.56 -12.33 35.20
CA ASP A 194 -8.47 -11.18 34.31
C ASP A 194 -7.01 -10.70 34.28
N LEU A 195 -6.28 -11.14 33.23
CA LEU A 195 -4.97 -10.57 32.96
C LEU A 195 -5.14 -9.09 32.60
N PRO A 196 -4.25 -8.22 33.07
CA PRO A 196 -4.34 -6.79 32.74
C PRO A 196 -4.17 -6.58 31.24
N PRO A 197 -4.77 -5.53 30.68
CA PRO A 197 -4.59 -5.20 29.27
C PRO A 197 -3.11 -4.98 28.96
N ALA A 198 -2.62 -5.63 27.92
CA ALA A 198 -1.22 -5.58 27.53
C ALA A 198 -1.07 -5.24 26.05
N VAL A 199 -0.01 -4.53 25.73
CA VAL A 199 0.44 -4.28 24.36
C VAL A 199 1.75 -5.03 24.15
N ILE A 200 1.73 -6.01 23.25
CA ILE A 200 2.89 -6.85 22.92
C ILE A 200 3.34 -6.52 21.51
N ARG A 201 4.63 -6.30 21.31
CA ARG A 201 5.24 -6.15 19.98
C ARG A 201 5.96 -7.43 19.60
N ALA A 202 5.36 -8.18 18.66
CA ALA A 202 5.91 -9.41 18.13
C ALA A 202 6.86 -9.10 16.97
N GLN A 203 8.17 -9.13 17.24
CA GLN A 203 9.20 -8.87 16.23
C GLN A 203 9.21 -9.97 15.15
N ILE A 204 9.47 -9.56 13.90
CA ILE A 204 9.73 -10.50 12.82
C ILE A 204 11.23 -10.77 12.81
N PRO A 205 11.66 -12.04 12.90
CA PRO A 205 13.07 -12.37 12.95
C PRO A 205 13.82 -11.89 11.71
N PRO A 206 15.10 -11.52 11.87
CA PRO A 206 15.98 -11.26 10.74
C PRO A 206 16.00 -12.45 9.78
N GLY A 207 15.88 -12.18 8.47
CA GLY A 207 15.87 -13.23 7.45
C GLY A 207 14.49 -13.65 6.97
N ILE A 208 13.41 -13.12 7.56
CA ILE A 208 12.06 -13.21 7.01
C ILE A 208 11.63 -11.82 6.58
N ARG A 209 11.27 -11.66 5.31
CA ARG A 209 10.77 -10.39 4.76
C ARG A 209 9.28 -10.50 4.47
N LEU A 210 8.53 -9.54 4.98
CA LEU A 210 7.14 -9.35 4.59
C LEU A 210 7.09 -8.43 3.38
N SER A 211 6.30 -8.78 2.37
CA SER A 211 5.93 -7.83 1.31
C SER A 211 4.89 -6.84 1.84
N ASN A 212 4.65 -5.76 1.07
CA ASN A 212 3.59 -4.80 1.39
C ASN A 212 2.23 -5.46 1.53
N ALA A 213 1.99 -6.42 0.65
CA ALA A 213 0.74 -7.14 0.56
C ALA A 213 0.69 -8.40 1.46
N SER A 214 1.73 -8.69 2.28
CA SER A 214 1.76 -9.92 3.09
C SER A 214 0.59 -9.97 4.07
N PRO A 215 -0.41 -10.84 3.84
CA PRO A 215 -1.48 -11.04 4.79
C PRO A 215 -0.97 -11.77 6.02
N PHE A 216 -1.70 -11.63 7.10
CA PHE A 216 -1.52 -12.43 8.30
C PHE A 216 -2.86 -12.70 8.96
N SER A 217 -2.93 -13.73 9.78
CA SER A 217 -4.13 -14.09 10.51
C SER A 217 -3.80 -14.63 11.88
N LEU A 218 -4.55 -14.16 12.88
CA LEU A 218 -4.48 -14.62 14.26
C LEU A 218 -5.43 -15.82 14.43
N SER A 219 -5.00 -16.85 15.15
CA SER A 219 -5.85 -18.01 15.43
C SER A 219 -7.08 -17.63 16.28
N PRO A 220 -8.21 -18.34 16.15
CA PRO A 220 -9.39 -18.10 16.96
C PRO A 220 -9.13 -18.11 18.47
N ASP A 221 -8.21 -18.95 18.96
CA ASP A 221 -7.79 -19.01 20.36
C ASP A 221 -6.83 -17.88 20.78
N GLY A 222 -6.36 -17.06 19.83
CA GLY A 222 -5.45 -15.93 20.07
C GLY A 222 -4.00 -16.32 20.34
N ARG A 223 -3.61 -17.59 20.18
CA ARG A 223 -2.29 -18.08 20.58
C ARG A 223 -1.29 -18.20 19.44
N GLN A 224 -1.74 -18.18 18.20
CA GLN A 224 -0.89 -18.39 17.04
C GLN A 224 -1.15 -17.32 15.98
N LEU A 225 -0.07 -16.91 15.33
CA LEU A 225 -0.07 -15.98 14.21
C LEU A 225 0.49 -16.69 12.98
N VAL A 226 -0.24 -16.68 11.87
CA VAL A 226 0.24 -17.13 10.56
C VAL A 226 0.41 -15.94 9.64
N TYR A 227 1.45 -15.94 8.81
CA TYR A 227 1.71 -14.87 7.85
C TYR A 227 2.51 -15.38 6.64
N VAL A 228 2.40 -14.68 5.52
CA VAL A 228 3.23 -14.91 4.33
C VAL A 228 4.53 -14.13 4.47
N GLY A 229 5.65 -14.78 4.17
CA GLY A 229 6.95 -14.13 4.18
C GLY A 229 7.96 -14.85 3.29
N LYS A 230 8.91 -14.08 2.75
CA LYS A 230 10.03 -14.57 1.95
C LYS A 230 11.18 -14.93 2.90
N GLY A 231 11.65 -16.18 2.83
CA GLY A 231 12.78 -16.67 3.61
C GLY A 231 14.13 -16.23 3.06
N GLN A 232 15.21 -16.56 3.78
CA GLN A 232 16.60 -16.29 3.33
C GLN A 232 16.98 -17.00 2.04
N ASP A 233 16.34 -18.14 1.76
CA ASP A 233 16.49 -18.92 0.52
C ASP A 233 15.75 -18.32 -0.67
N GLY A 234 15.08 -17.16 -0.49
CA GLY A 234 14.31 -16.50 -1.51
C GLY A 234 12.90 -17.06 -1.72
N GLY A 235 12.55 -18.20 -1.10
CA GLY A 235 11.23 -18.82 -1.21
C GLY A 235 10.16 -18.09 -0.40
N THR A 236 9.00 -17.81 -1.02
CA THR A 236 7.84 -17.26 -0.33
C THR A 236 6.97 -18.39 0.20
N ARG A 237 6.63 -18.37 1.49
CA ARG A 237 5.87 -19.42 2.16
C ARG A 237 5.07 -18.90 3.34
N LEU A 238 4.20 -19.76 3.86
CA LEU A 238 3.52 -19.53 5.12
C LEU A 238 4.48 -19.78 6.30
N TRP A 239 4.44 -18.86 7.24
CA TRP A 239 5.13 -18.96 8.52
C TRP A 239 4.11 -18.98 9.64
N VAL A 240 4.28 -19.86 10.61
CA VAL A 240 3.46 -19.87 11.82
C VAL A 240 4.32 -19.61 13.04
N ARG A 241 3.80 -18.83 13.97
CA ARG A 241 4.44 -18.49 15.23
C ARG A 241 3.43 -18.54 16.36
N ARG A 242 3.77 -19.15 17.48
CA ARG A 242 3.03 -18.89 18.72
C ARG A 242 3.33 -17.48 19.21
N VAL A 243 2.35 -16.83 19.78
CA VAL A 243 2.52 -15.46 20.29
C VAL A 243 3.60 -15.39 21.38
N GLU A 244 3.78 -16.47 22.13
CA GLU A 244 4.75 -16.62 23.19
C GLU A 244 6.16 -17.00 22.69
N ASP A 245 6.28 -17.53 21.48
CA ASP A 245 7.57 -18.00 20.92
C ASP A 245 8.32 -16.85 20.23
N GLU A 246 9.65 -16.84 20.32
CA GLU A 246 10.48 -15.86 19.61
C GLU A 246 10.68 -16.22 18.14
N ALA A 247 10.71 -17.50 17.80
CA ALA A 247 11.02 -17.98 16.46
C ALA A 247 9.78 -18.54 15.74
N PRO A 248 9.47 -18.07 14.53
CA PRO A 248 8.48 -18.67 13.66
C PRO A 248 9.03 -19.94 13.01
N ARG A 249 8.16 -20.89 12.68
CA ARG A 249 8.48 -22.03 11.86
C ARG A 249 7.87 -21.93 10.47
N PRO A 250 8.59 -22.30 9.40
CA PRO A 250 7.99 -22.38 8.07
C PRO A 250 6.99 -23.55 8.03
N LEU A 251 5.89 -23.34 7.32
CA LEU A 251 5.01 -24.43 6.94
C LEU A 251 5.52 -24.98 5.60
N ALA A 252 6.17 -26.12 5.65
CA ALA A 252 6.68 -26.81 4.47
C ALA A 252 5.55 -27.07 3.47
N VAL A 253 5.84 -27.08 2.16
CA VAL A 253 4.87 -27.35 1.07
C VAL A 253 3.93 -26.18 0.71
N THR A 254 4.11 -25.01 1.29
CA THR A 254 3.36 -23.83 0.85
C THR A 254 4.16 -22.96 -0.14
N GLU A 255 5.22 -23.52 -0.74
CA GLU A 255 5.89 -22.93 -1.89
C GLU A 255 4.92 -22.93 -3.07
N THR A 256 3.98 -22.03 -3.00
CA THR A 256 3.09 -21.78 -4.10
C THR A 256 3.78 -20.79 -5.01
N ALA A 257 3.64 -20.98 -6.31
CA ALA A 257 3.75 -19.89 -7.26
C ALA A 257 2.65 -18.89 -6.84
N LEU A 258 2.96 -18.09 -5.81
CA LEU A 258 2.08 -17.02 -5.38
C LEU A 258 2.15 -16.01 -6.52
N SER A 259 1.02 -15.81 -7.19
CA SER A 259 0.80 -14.59 -7.96
C SER A 259 1.21 -13.39 -7.10
N ASP A 260 1.53 -12.26 -7.68
CA ASP A 260 1.91 -11.04 -6.95
C ASP A 260 0.87 -10.59 -5.92
N LEU A 261 -0.32 -11.19 -5.93
CA LEU A 261 -1.36 -11.06 -4.91
C LEU A 261 -1.20 -12.18 -3.88
N PRO A 262 -0.95 -11.85 -2.61
CA PRO A 262 -0.80 -12.85 -1.55
C PRO A 262 -2.12 -13.61 -1.36
N PRO A 263 -2.07 -14.95 -1.25
CA PRO A 263 -3.27 -15.74 -1.06
C PRO A 263 -3.94 -15.37 0.27
N PRO A 264 -5.26 -15.29 0.31
CA PRO A 264 -5.97 -15.21 1.57
C PRO A 264 -5.65 -16.43 2.42
N MET A 265 -5.54 -16.20 3.72
CA MET A 265 -5.37 -17.28 4.69
C MET A 265 -6.33 -17.08 5.84
N PHE A 266 -6.91 -18.16 6.33
CA PHE A 266 -7.82 -18.14 7.46
C PHE A 266 -7.76 -19.47 8.21
N TRP A 267 -8.10 -19.41 9.48
CA TRP A 267 -7.99 -20.54 10.39
C TRP A 267 -9.23 -21.43 10.38
N SER A 268 -9.01 -22.71 10.69
CA SER A 268 -10.10 -23.57 11.14
C SER A 268 -10.60 -23.10 12.53
N PRO A 269 -11.87 -23.32 12.87
CA PRO A 269 -12.43 -22.90 14.16
C PRO A 269 -11.67 -23.43 15.37
N ASP A 270 -11.14 -24.67 15.26
CA ASP A 270 -10.35 -25.35 16.30
C ASP A 270 -8.89 -24.88 16.43
N SER A 271 -8.48 -23.87 15.64
CA SER A 271 -7.11 -23.34 15.62
C SER A 271 -6.01 -24.37 15.27
N GLN A 272 -6.36 -25.49 14.60
CA GLN A 272 -5.39 -26.55 14.27
C GLN A 272 -4.98 -26.57 12.79
N SER A 273 -5.73 -25.90 11.92
CA SER A 273 -5.43 -25.87 10.49
C SER A 273 -5.53 -24.45 9.95
N VAL A 274 -4.80 -24.18 8.86
CA VAL A 274 -4.88 -22.93 8.11
C VAL A 274 -5.31 -23.25 6.67
N ALA A 275 -6.36 -22.60 6.21
CA ALA A 275 -6.78 -22.66 4.81
C ALA A 275 -6.08 -21.55 4.00
N PHE A 276 -5.73 -21.84 2.76
CA PHE A 276 -5.08 -20.90 1.82
C PHE A 276 -5.40 -21.27 0.37
N ASP A 277 -5.41 -20.28 -0.50
CA ASP A 277 -5.53 -20.50 -1.94
C ASP A 277 -4.17 -20.86 -2.56
N ALA A 278 -4.16 -21.86 -3.40
CA ALA A 278 -2.99 -22.26 -4.18
C ALA A 278 -3.43 -22.75 -5.57
N ALA A 279 -3.09 -21.97 -6.60
CA ALA A 279 -3.38 -22.29 -8.00
C ALA A 279 -4.88 -22.60 -8.28
N GLY A 280 -5.80 -21.77 -7.74
CA GLY A 280 -7.25 -21.94 -7.92
C GLY A 280 -7.82 -23.11 -7.10
N GLN A 281 -7.07 -23.60 -6.11
CA GLN A 281 -7.53 -24.63 -5.17
C GLN A 281 -7.47 -24.10 -3.75
N LEU A 282 -8.57 -24.15 -3.05
CA LEU A 282 -8.57 -23.94 -1.61
C LEU A 282 -7.99 -25.18 -0.93
N LYS A 283 -6.85 -25.00 -0.26
CA LYS A 283 -6.13 -26.05 0.48
C LYS A 283 -6.12 -25.73 1.95
N ARG A 284 -5.96 -26.74 2.79
CA ARG A 284 -5.66 -26.60 4.22
C ARG A 284 -4.36 -27.28 4.57
N VAL A 285 -3.61 -26.70 5.49
CA VAL A 285 -2.45 -27.31 6.13
C VAL A 285 -2.76 -27.59 7.59
N ASP A 286 -2.60 -28.83 8.05
CA ASP A 286 -2.68 -29.21 9.48
C ASP A 286 -1.38 -28.80 10.17
N LEU A 287 -1.47 -28.07 11.26
CA LEU A 287 -0.29 -27.54 11.96
C LEU A 287 0.45 -28.56 12.81
N ARG A 288 -0.16 -29.72 13.10
CA ARG A 288 0.44 -30.78 13.92
C ARG A 288 1.46 -31.59 13.13
N ASP A 289 1.14 -31.92 11.89
CA ASP A 289 1.94 -32.82 11.04
C ASP A 289 2.38 -32.19 9.71
N GLY A 290 1.89 -30.98 9.38
CA GLY A 290 2.22 -30.31 8.13
C GLY A 290 1.50 -30.88 6.91
N THR A 291 0.52 -31.78 7.08
CA THR A 291 -0.21 -32.38 5.96
C THR A 291 -1.06 -31.35 5.23
N VAL A 292 -0.88 -31.27 3.91
CA VAL A 292 -1.69 -30.40 3.04
C VAL A 292 -2.77 -31.22 2.33
N ARG A 293 -4.03 -30.73 2.36
CA ARG A 293 -5.15 -31.36 1.69
C ARG A 293 -5.96 -30.30 0.92
N THR A 294 -6.40 -30.68 -0.29
CA THR A 294 -7.35 -29.85 -1.04
C THR A 294 -8.72 -29.93 -0.40
N MET A 295 -9.37 -28.80 -0.21
CA MET A 295 -10.74 -28.69 0.30
C MET A 295 -11.74 -28.60 -0.85
N CYS A 296 -11.54 -27.66 -1.78
CA CYS A 296 -12.38 -27.46 -2.95
C CYS A 296 -11.62 -26.78 -4.09
N ALA A 297 -12.15 -26.92 -5.32
CA ALA A 297 -11.68 -26.16 -6.46
C ALA A 297 -12.41 -24.81 -6.51
N LEU A 298 -11.66 -23.72 -6.65
CA LEU A 298 -12.21 -22.38 -6.80
C LEU A 298 -12.31 -22.05 -8.31
N THR A 299 -13.34 -21.31 -8.68
CA THR A 299 -13.53 -20.84 -10.05
C THR A 299 -12.80 -19.54 -10.34
N GLU A 300 -12.46 -18.80 -9.28
CA GLU A 300 -11.76 -17.52 -9.32
C GLU A 300 -10.79 -17.42 -8.15
N LEU A 301 -9.88 -16.46 -8.20
CA LEU A 301 -8.98 -16.12 -7.11
C LEU A 301 -9.78 -15.80 -5.82
N ALA A 302 -9.31 -16.27 -4.68
CA ALA A 302 -9.91 -15.94 -3.41
C ALA A 302 -9.45 -14.58 -2.88
N VAL A 303 -10.40 -13.80 -2.33
CA VAL A 303 -10.15 -12.56 -1.57
C VAL A 303 -10.80 -12.67 -0.20
N GLY A 304 -10.07 -13.26 0.74
CA GLY A 304 -10.58 -13.56 2.07
C GLY A 304 -11.42 -14.84 2.13
N GLY A 305 -11.53 -15.37 3.33
CA GLY A 305 -12.34 -16.55 3.62
C GLY A 305 -12.63 -16.67 5.10
N ALA A 306 -13.68 -17.42 5.42
CA ALA A 306 -14.07 -17.74 6.79
C ALA A 306 -14.55 -19.20 6.87
N TRP A 307 -14.31 -19.83 8.01
CA TRP A 307 -14.63 -21.25 8.23
C TRP A 307 -15.39 -21.41 9.56
N ASN A 308 -16.56 -22.10 9.52
CA ASN A 308 -17.39 -22.34 10.70
C ASN A 308 -17.23 -23.78 11.25
N ASP A 309 -17.81 -24.03 12.42
CA ASP A 309 -17.74 -25.34 13.11
C ASP A 309 -18.48 -26.46 12.35
N ASP A 310 -19.42 -26.15 11.49
CA ASP A 310 -20.18 -27.12 10.68
C ASP A 310 -19.41 -27.58 9.42
N GLY A 311 -18.18 -27.09 9.23
CA GLY A 311 -17.35 -27.42 8.06
C GLY A 311 -17.77 -26.69 6.79
N VAL A 312 -18.46 -25.56 6.89
CA VAL A 312 -18.73 -24.65 5.78
C VAL A 312 -17.66 -23.58 5.71
N VAL A 313 -17.10 -23.40 4.53
CA VAL A 313 -16.15 -22.31 4.22
C VAL A 313 -16.82 -21.33 3.29
N ILE A 314 -16.75 -20.04 3.59
CA ILE A 314 -17.15 -18.94 2.69
C ILE A 314 -15.89 -18.31 2.11
N VAL A 315 -15.91 -18.06 0.79
CA VAL A 315 -14.79 -17.43 0.06
C VAL A 315 -15.32 -16.22 -0.69
N GLY A 316 -14.60 -15.10 -0.59
CA GLY A 316 -14.83 -13.89 -1.37
C GLY A 316 -14.07 -13.91 -2.69
N HIS A 317 -14.59 -13.20 -3.71
CA HIS A 317 -13.99 -13.13 -5.03
C HIS A 317 -13.83 -11.68 -5.51
N PRO A 318 -12.77 -11.35 -6.26
CA PRO A 318 -12.47 -9.97 -6.67
C PRO A 318 -13.47 -9.40 -7.69
N HIS A 319 -14.20 -10.29 -8.41
CA HIS A 319 -15.15 -9.89 -9.46
C HIS A 319 -16.48 -10.62 -9.38
N GLY A 320 -16.76 -11.27 -8.26
CA GLY A 320 -17.95 -12.11 -8.05
C GLY A 320 -18.60 -11.91 -6.69
N GLY A 321 -19.72 -12.56 -6.49
CA GLY A 321 -20.33 -12.73 -5.17
C GLY A 321 -19.59 -13.79 -4.36
N LEU A 322 -19.94 -13.94 -3.08
CA LEU A 322 -19.38 -14.98 -2.23
C LEU A 322 -19.77 -16.37 -2.74
N SER A 323 -18.86 -17.33 -2.60
CA SER A 323 -19.14 -18.75 -2.74
C SER A 323 -18.99 -19.48 -1.39
N GLN A 324 -19.73 -20.57 -1.21
CA GLN A 324 -19.56 -21.48 -0.09
C GLN A 324 -18.97 -22.82 -0.58
N CYS A 325 -18.10 -23.38 0.22
CA CYS A 325 -17.47 -24.69 0.02
C CYS A 325 -17.75 -25.60 1.22
N SER A 326 -18.18 -26.81 0.97
CA SER A 326 -18.31 -27.84 2.01
C SER A 326 -17.02 -28.63 2.13
N VAL A 327 -16.44 -28.63 3.33
CA VAL A 327 -15.18 -29.39 3.61
C VAL A 327 -15.41 -30.90 3.52
N ALA A 328 -16.65 -31.37 3.72
CA ALA A 328 -16.97 -32.78 3.75
C ALA A 328 -16.93 -33.45 2.37
N ASP A 329 -17.38 -32.76 1.33
CA ASP A 329 -17.54 -33.33 -0.02
C ASP A 329 -16.93 -32.45 -1.13
N GLY A 330 -16.33 -31.32 -0.79
CA GLY A 330 -15.67 -30.41 -1.75
C GLY A 330 -16.62 -29.65 -2.67
N ARG A 331 -17.95 -29.67 -2.41
CA ARG A 331 -18.92 -28.94 -3.22
C ARG A 331 -18.78 -27.45 -3.04
N VAL A 332 -18.81 -26.74 -4.17
CA VAL A 332 -18.84 -25.28 -4.22
C VAL A 332 -20.20 -24.82 -4.74
N ALA A 333 -20.81 -23.85 -4.08
CA ALA A 333 -22.06 -23.23 -4.48
C ALA A 333 -21.98 -21.71 -4.34
N GLN A 334 -22.68 -20.99 -5.22
CA GLN A 334 -22.82 -19.53 -5.12
C GLN A 334 -23.65 -19.17 -3.88
N LEU A 335 -23.13 -18.28 -3.03
CA LEU A 335 -23.80 -17.84 -1.79
C LEU A 335 -24.45 -16.47 -1.95
N THR A 336 -23.81 -15.54 -2.66
CA THR A 336 -24.36 -14.21 -2.93
C THR A 336 -24.20 -13.83 -4.40
N LEU A 337 -25.07 -12.95 -4.92
CA LEU A 337 -24.99 -12.38 -6.27
C LEU A 337 -24.74 -10.88 -6.19
N LEU A 338 -23.99 -10.35 -7.16
CA LEU A 338 -23.73 -8.92 -7.28
C LEU A 338 -24.98 -8.18 -7.76
N ASP A 339 -25.28 -7.04 -7.17
CA ASP A 339 -26.20 -6.05 -7.70
C ASP A 339 -25.46 -5.10 -8.67
N THR A 340 -25.15 -5.62 -9.86
CA THR A 340 -24.40 -4.88 -10.89
C THR A 340 -25.16 -3.66 -11.40
N ALA A 341 -26.48 -3.66 -11.32
CA ALA A 341 -27.32 -2.50 -11.68
C ALA A 341 -27.06 -1.30 -10.74
N ASN A 342 -26.68 -1.58 -9.52
CA ASN A 342 -26.34 -0.61 -8.49
C ASN A 342 -24.81 -0.46 -8.29
N GLY A 343 -24.01 -0.93 -9.24
CA GLY A 343 -22.56 -0.70 -9.28
C GLY A 343 -21.74 -1.65 -8.39
N GLU A 344 -22.31 -2.73 -7.84
CA GLU A 344 -21.52 -3.73 -7.12
C GLU A 344 -20.58 -4.47 -8.07
N THR A 345 -19.32 -4.62 -7.65
CA THR A 345 -18.24 -5.24 -8.43
C THR A 345 -17.66 -6.47 -7.77
N ALA A 346 -17.73 -6.58 -6.43
CA ALA A 346 -17.18 -7.71 -5.68
C ALA A 346 -17.87 -7.87 -4.31
N HIS A 347 -17.91 -9.12 -3.80
CA HIS A 347 -18.17 -9.42 -2.40
C HIS A 347 -16.95 -10.14 -1.82
N VAL A 348 -16.33 -9.56 -0.78
CA VAL A 348 -15.03 -9.99 -0.27
C VAL A 348 -14.99 -10.03 1.27
N LEU A 349 -13.91 -10.61 1.82
CA LEU A 349 -13.56 -10.60 3.24
C LEU A 349 -14.69 -11.09 4.17
N PRO A 350 -15.25 -12.29 3.94
CA PRO A 350 -16.27 -12.83 4.83
C PRO A 350 -15.72 -13.13 6.22
N TRP A 351 -16.57 -13.03 7.26
CA TRP A 351 -16.29 -13.36 8.65
C TRP A 351 -17.54 -13.92 9.33
N PHE A 352 -17.49 -15.15 9.84
CA PHE A 352 -18.62 -15.74 10.56
C PHE A 352 -18.87 -15.05 11.90
N LEU A 353 -20.16 -14.90 12.24
CA LEU A 353 -20.60 -14.61 13.59
C LEU A 353 -20.64 -15.89 14.43
N PRO A 354 -20.67 -15.82 15.76
CA PRO A 354 -20.57 -16.98 16.64
C PRO A 354 -21.67 -18.03 16.46
N ASP A 355 -22.81 -17.68 15.85
CA ASP A 355 -23.88 -18.60 15.55
C ASP A 355 -23.56 -19.56 14.37
N GLY A 356 -22.42 -19.34 13.69
CA GLY A 356 -21.95 -20.13 12.55
C GLY A 356 -22.82 -20.04 11.30
N ARG A 357 -23.87 -19.22 11.33
CA ARG A 357 -24.89 -19.08 10.28
C ARG A 357 -24.89 -17.70 9.64
N HIS A 358 -24.81 -16.64 10.44
CA HIS A 358 -24.65 -15.29 9.95
C HIS A 358 -23.18 -14.97 9.73
N PHE A 359 -22.92 -14.10 8.75
CA PHE A 359 -21.57 -13.65 8.42
C PHE A 359 -21.55 -12.18 8.02
N LEU A 360 -20.45 -11.51 8.34
CA LEU A 360 -20.11 -10.20 7.83
C LEU A 360 -19.40 -10.36 6.49
N TYR A 361 -19.54 -9.40 5.59
CA TYR A 361 -18.77 -9.34 4.34
C TYR A 361 -18.74 -7.92 3.80
N VAL A 362 -17.77 -7.62 2.94
CA VAL A 362 -17.69 -6.32 2.26
C VAL A 362 -18.37 -6.43 0.90
N ARG A 363 -19.26 -5.49 0.61
CA ARG A 363 -19.70 -5.19 -0.75
C ARG A 363 -18.85 -4.07 -1.29
N VAL A 364 -18.26 -4.29 -2.46
CA VAL A 364 -17.44 -3.32 -3.17
C VAL A 364 -18.25 -2.77 -4.33
N ALA A 365 -18.47 -1.46 -4.33
CA ALA A 365 -19.18 -0.74 -5.39
C ALA A 365 -18.33 0.47 -5.78
N ARG A 366 -17.33 0.26 -6.63
CA ARG A 366 -16.31 1.28 -6.94
C ARG A 366 -16.89 2.50 -7.67
N SER A 367 -17.91 2.31 -8.49
CA SER A 367 -18.64 3.39 -9.17
C SER A 367 -19.70 4.08 -8.30
N ALA A 368 -20.02 3.51 -7.12
CA ALA A 368 -20.97 4.03 -6.14
C ALA A 368 -20.40 3.83 -4.71
N PRO A 369 -19.34 4.57 -4.32
CA PRO A 369 -18.62 4.35 -3.06
C PRO A 369 -19.51 4.43 -1.80
N GLU A 370 -20.58 5.20 -1.86
CA GLU A 370 -21.57 5.30 -0.77
C GLU A 370 -22.30 3.99 -0.51
N ARG A 371 -22.24 3.02 -1.43
CA ARG A 371 -22.79 1.66 -1.28
C ARG A 371 -21.76 0.66 -0.82
N SER A 372 -20.47 0.95 -0.97
CA SER A 372 -19.41 0.11 -0.43
C SER A 372 -19.46 0.08 1.10
N GLY A 373 -19.19 -1.07 1.69
CA GLY A 373 -19.18 -1.20 3.15
C GLY A 373 -19.38 -2.61 3.64
N VAL A 374 -19.49 -2.74 4.96
CA VAL A 374 -19.71 -4.03 5.64
C VAL A 374 -21.20 -4.30 5.75
N TYR A 375 -21.59 -5.50 5.36
CA TYR A 375 -22.97 -6.01 5.38
C TYR A 375 -23.05 -7.33 6.16
N VAL A 376 -24.27 -7.73 6.56
CA VAL A 376 -24.55 -9.04 7.14
C VAL A 376 -25.25 -9.90 6.10
N GLY A 377 -24.83 -11.16 5.96
CA GLY A 377 -25.50 -12.21 5.20
C GLY A 377 -25.84 -13.40 6.09
N SER A 378 -26.63 -14.34 5.55
CA SER A 378 -26.97 -15.60 6.19
C SER A 378 -26.79 -16.75 5.21
N LEU A 379 -26.33 -17.92 5.70
CA LEU A 379 -26.26 -19.16 4.91
C LEU A 379 -27.63 -19.64 4.42
N GLU A 380 -28.72 -19.18 5.03
CA GLU A 380 -30.08 -19.54 4.68
C GLU A 380 -30.73 -18.62 3.64
N ASP A 381 -30.10 -17.49 3.34
CA ASP A 381 -30.60 -16.54 2.37
C ASP A 381 -30.46 -17.10 0.94
N ALA A 382 -31.50 -16.93 0.12
CA ALA A 382 -31.37 -17.19 -1.31
C ALA A 382 -30.37 -16.16 -1.92
N PRO A 383 -29.48 -16.56 -2.84
CA PRO A 383 -28.44 -15.68 -3.39
C PRO A 383 -28.96 -14.34 -3.96
N ALA A 384 -30.18 -14.31 -4.50
CA ALA A 384 -30.81 -13.13 -5.09
C ALA A 384 -31.54 -12.23 -4.08
N ALA A 385 -31.67 -12.63 -2.80
CA ALA A 385 -32.56 -11.98 -1.83
C ALA A 385 -31.88 -10.99 -0.89
N ALA A 386 -30.58 -10.74 -1.05
CA ALA A 386 -29.77 -9.99 -0.08
C ALA A 386 -30.19 -8.50 0.04
N LYS A 387 -31.34 -8.23 0.66
CA LYS A 387 -31.75 -6.92 1.18
C LYS A 387 -31.06 -6.65 2.52
N SER A 388 -29.75 -6.70 2.56
CA SER A 388 -29.01 -6.44 3.80
C SER A 388 -28.72 -4.96 3.94
N GLN A 389 -28.90 -4.44 5.17
CA GLN A 389 -28.52 -3.08 5.52
C GLN A 389 -27.01 -2.97 5.69
N ARG A 390 -26.41 -1.91 5.16
CA ARG A 390 -25.01 -1.59 5.42
C ARG A 390 -24.81 -1.29 6.90
N LEU A 391 -23.91 -2.03 7.56
CA LEU A 391 -23.57 -1.82 8.96
C LEU A 391 -22.50 -0.73 9.13
N LEU A 392 -21.43 -0.77 8.33
CA LEU A 392 -20.29 0.15 8.43
C LEU A 392 -19.93 0.70 7.07
N ALA A 393 -19.66 2.00 7.03
CA ALA A 393 -19.12 2.70 5.87
C ALA A 393 -17.59 2.62 5.87
N THR A 394 -17.04 1.45 5.53
CA THR A 394 -15.61 1.22 5.36
C THR A 394 -15.37 0.30 4.17
N GLY A 395 -14.33 0.57 3.38
CA GLY A 395 -13.90 -0.30 2.28
C GLY A 395 -13.13 -1.53 2.75
N PHE A 396 -12.78 -1.59 4.04
CA PHE A 396 -12.03 -2.70 4.64
C PHE A 396 -12.97 -3.65 5.37
N GLY A 397 -12.58 -4.92 5.48
CA GLY A 397 -13.36 -5.93 6.23
C GLY A 397 -13.55 -5.56 7.70
N ALA A 398 -14.59 -6.13 8.31
CA ALA A 398 -14.80 -6.09 9.76
C ALA A 398 -14.77 -7.49 10.34
N GLN A 399 -14.20 -7.64 11.53
CA GLN A 399 -14.09 -8.89 12.27
C GLN A 399 -14.78 -8.74 13.62
N TYR A 400 -15.51 -9.76 14.03
CA TYR A 400 -16.27 -9.73 15.26
C TYR A 400 -15.52 -10.38 16.44
N VAL A 401 -15.53 -9.71 17.59
CA VAL A 401 -15.01 -10.24 18.86
C VAL A 401 -16.16 -10.35 19.84
N PRO A 402 -16.50 -11.56 20.31
CA PRO A 402 -17.58 -11.76 21.26
C PRO A 402 -17.19 -11.22 22.66
N SER A 403 -18.19 -10.82 23.44
CA SER A 403 -18.02 -10.45 24.84
C SER A 403 -18.57 -11.55 25.76
N SER A 404 -17.80 -11.95 26.76
CA SER A 404 -18.21 -12.99 27.71
C SER A 404 -19.50 -12.60 28.45
N GLY A 405 -20.54 -13.41 28.32
CA GLY A 405 -21.81 -13.24 29.04
C GLY A 405 -22.73 -12.13 28.50
N SER A 406 -22.48 -11.61 27.30
CA SER A 406 -23.29 -10.59 26.64
C SER A 406 -23.48 -10.93 25.18
N SER A 407 -24.66 -10.63 24.60
CA SER A 407 -24.88 -10.65 23.15
C SER A 407 -24.28 -9.44 22.42
N VAL A 408 -23.77 -8.46 23.18
CA VAL A 408 -23.12 -7.28 22.61
C VAL A 408 -21.62 -7.48 22.67
N GLY A 409 -21.03 -7.83 21.52
CA GLY A 409 -19.60 -7.84 21.30
C GLY A 409 -19.15 -6.61 20.53
N HIS A 410 -18.05 -6.72 19.77
CA HIS A 410 -17.47 -5.59 19.04
C HIS A 410 -17.11 -5.99 17.62
N LEU A 411 -17.46 -5.14 16.66
CA LEU A 411 -16.89 -5.15 15.32
C LEU A 411 -15.58 -4.36 15.33
N ILE A 412 -14.50 -5.02 14.94
CA ILE A 412 -13.20 -4.38 14.78
C ILE A 412 -13.03 -4.07 13.30
N PHE A 413 -12.75 -2.82 12.97
CA PHE A 413 -12.63 -2.36 11.60
C PHE A 413 -11.64 -1.22 11.45
N LEU A 414 -11.13 -1.03 10.23
CA LEU A 414 -10.19 0.01 9.88
C LEU A 414 -10.92 1.22 9.28
N ARG A 415 -10.54 2.43 9.71
CA ARG A 415 -10.94 3.70 9.11
C ARG A 415 -9.77 4.68 9.20
N ASP A 416 -9.39 5.29 8.08
CA ASP A 416 -8.33 6.30 8.00
C ASP A 416 -7.03 5.88 8.72
N GLY A 417 -6.57 4.63 8.50
CA GLY A 417 -5.38 4.08 9.12
C GLY A 417 -5.48 3.85 10.63
N THR A 418 -6.66 4.02 11.21
CA THR A 418 -6.93 3.80 12.65
C THR A 418 -7.89 2.64 12.84
N LEU A 419 -7.57 1.75 13.77
CA LEU A 419 -8.43 0.63 14.15
C LEU A 419 -9.46 1.09 15.15
N PHE A 420 -10.72 0.70 14.92
CA PHE A 420 -11.86 1.00 15.78
C PHE A 420 -12.55 -0.26 16.28
N ALA A 421 -13.16 -0.16 17.48
CA ALA A 421 -14.10 -1.13 18.02
C ALA A 421 -15.49 -0.50 18.07
N GLN A 422 -16.45 -1.10 17.39
CA GLN A 422 -17.85 -0.70 17.34
C GLN A 422 -18.69 -1.72 18.10
N PRO A 423 -19.39 -1.36 19.17
CA PRO A 423 -20.30 -2.28 19.83
C PRO A 423 -21.38 -2.80 18.86
N PHE A 424 -21.62 -4.10 18.88
CA PHE A 424 -22.52 -4.78 17.96
C PHE A 424 -23.29 -5.89 18.69
N ASP A 425 -24.60 -5.88 18.54
CA ASP A 425 -25.49 -6.91 19.09
C ASP A 425 -25.64 -8.04 18.06
N GLU A 426 -25.01 -9.17 18.30
CA GLU A 426 -24.98 -10.31 17.38
C GLU A 426 -26.33 -11.00 17.19
N ARG A 427 -27.23 -10.91 18.19
CA ARG A 427 -28.57 -11.50 18.11
C ARG A 427 -29.55 -10.63 17.32
N LEU A 428 -29.42 -9.32 17.44
CA LEU A 428 -30.26 -8.36 16.73
C LEU A 428 -29.65 -7.92 15.39
N LEU A 429 -28.37 -8.28 15.13
CA LEU A 429 -27.57 -7.90 13.97
C LEU A 429 -27.50 -6.37 13.80
N GLN A 430 -27.33 -5.63 14.93
CA GLN A 430 -27.40 -4.18 14.96
C GLN A 430 -26.19 -3.54 15.66
N ILE A 431 -25.76 -2.43 15.11
CA ILE A 431 -24.77 -1.53 15.72
C ILE A 431 -25.35 -0.94 17.01
N ARG A 432 -24.52 -0.79 18.05
CA ARG A 432 -24.83 -0.17 19.33
C ARG A 432 -23.81 0.90 19.68
N GLY A 433 -24.28 2.07 20.09
CA GLY A 433 -23.40 3.16 20.55
C GLY A 433 -22.39 3.63 19.51
N ASP A 434 -21.35 4.35 19.96
CA ASP A 434 -20.34 4.95 19.11
C ASP A 434 -19.07 4.09 19.02
N PRO A 435 -18.32 4.15 17.90
CA PRO A 435 -17.05 3.45 17.77
C PRO A 435 -15.97 4.08 18.65
N VAL A 436 -15.10 3.25 19.20
CA VAL A 436 -13.96 3.67 20.02
C VAL A 436 -12.65 3.34 19.30
N ALA A 437 -11.73 4.31 19.21
CA ALA A 437 -10.43 4.10 18.61
C ALA A 437 -9.56 3.18 19.50
N LEU A 438 -8.96 2.16 18.90
CA LEU A 438 -8.05 1.22 19.55
C LEU A 438 -6.58 1.61 19.37
N GLY A 439 -6.20 2.17 18.22
CA GLY A 439 -4.86 2.60 17.90
C GLY A 439 -4.51 2.49 16.41
N GLY A 440 -3.28 2.88 16.07
CA GLY A 440 -2.70 2.85 14.72
C GLY A 440 -1.27 3.42 14.75
N PRO A 441 -0.64 3.64 13.62
CA PRO A 441 -1.16 3.43 12.26
C PRO A 441 -1.31 1.94 11.91
N VAL A 442 -2.36 1.61 11.17
CA VAL A 442 -2.63 0.27 10.65
C VAL A 442 -2.59 0.35 9.12
N GLY A 443 -1.80 -0.52 8.52
CA GLY A 443 -1.69 -0.60 7.06
C GLY A 443 -2.87 -1.31 6.42
N SER A 444 -2.92 -1.23 5.10
CA SER A 444 -3.89 -1.93 4.28
C SER A 444 -3.30 -2.24 2.91
N PHE A 445 -3.91 -3.19 2.21
CA PHE A 445 -3.61 -3.49 0.82
C PHE A 445 -4.89 -3.89 0.12
N LEU A 446 -5.22 -3.23 -1.00
CA LEU A 446 -6.54 -3.34 -1.64
C LEU A 446 -7.67 -3.13 -0.62
N ASP A 447 -8.65 -4.03 -0.59
CA ASP A 447 -9.79 -3.96 0.33
C ASP A 447 -9.51 -4.59 1.71
N ALA A 448 -8.27 -5.06 2.00
CA ALA A 448 -7.89 -5.72 3.25
C ALA A 448 -7.10 -4.80 4.18
N GLY A 449 -7.59 -4.58 5.41
CA GLY A 449 -6.83 -3.94 6.48
C GLY A 449 -5.85 -4.92 7.12
N PHE A 450 -4.67 -4.43 7.53
CA PHE A 450 -3.65 -5.26 8.19
C PHE A 450 -3.95 -5.44 9.67
N PHE A 451 -5.06 -6.08 9.96
CA PHE A 451 -5.45 -6.48 11.31
C PHE A 451 -6.12 -7.85 11.32
N SER A 452 -6.06 -8.53 12.43
CA SER A 452 -6.76 -9.79 12.66
C SER A 452 -7.12 -9.91 14.13
N VAL A 453 -8.27 -10.51 14.42
CA VAL A 453 -8.76 -10.69 15.79
C VAL A 453 -8.93 -12.16 16.15
N SER A 454 -8.85 -12.46 17.44
CA SER A 454 -9.25 -13.75 18.01
C SER A 454 -10.64 -13.67 18.63
N LEU A 455 -11.20 -14.83 18.94
CA LEU A 455 -12.43 -14.92 19.73
C LEU A 455 -12.19 -14.70 21.24
N THR A 456 -10.93 -14.50 21.65
CA THR A 456 -10.49 -14.39 23.06
C THR A 456 -10.00 -12.99 23.44
N ASP A 457 -10.41 -11.93 22.69
CA ASP A 457 -10.02 -10.52 22.92
C ASP A 457 -8.52 -10.26 22.73
N VAL A 458 -7.91 -10.91 21.72
CA VAL A 458 -6.59 -10.55 21.20
C VAL A 458 -6.77 -9.92 19.83
N ILE A 459 -6.18 -8.75 19.61
CA ILE A 459 -6.23 -8.01 18.35
C ILE A 459 -4.80 -7.83 17.88
N ALA A 460 -4.47 -8.34 16.70
CA ALA A 460 -3.18 -8.14 16.06
C ALA A 460 -3.31 -7.13 14.91
N PHE A 461 -2.34 -6.24 14.77
CA PHE A 461 -2.24 -5.36 13.61
C PHE A 461 -0.78 -5.01 13.28
N ARG A 462 -0.52 -4.57 12.08
CA ARG A 462 0.78 -4.03 11.68
C ARG A 462 0.64 -2.68 10.96
N PRO A 463 1.65 -1.81 11.08
CA PRO A 463 1.68 -0.55 10.32
C PRO A 463 1.81 -0.83 8.82
N PRO A 464 1.55 0.17 7.96
CA PRO A 464 1.85 0.07 6.55
C PRO A 464 3.35 -0.21 6.35
N ASN A 465 3.68 -0.98 5.31
CA ASN A 465 5.05 -1.35 4.93
C ASN A 465 5.28 -1.06 3.44
N ASN A 466 4.50 -0.16 2.87
CA ASN A 466 4.56 0.24 1.47
C ASN A 466 5.37 1.51 1.23
N ASP A 467 5.95 2.07 2.29
CA ASP A 467 6.86 3.19 2.14
C ASP A 467 8.17 2.74 1.50
N VAL A 468 8.54 3.41 0.44
CA VAL A 468 9.82 3.25 -0.26
C VAL A 468 10.45 4.61 -0.50
N GLN A 469 11.73 4.62 -0.79
CA GLN A 469 12.41 5.79 -1.30
C GLN A 469 12.87 5.50 -2.72
N LEU A 470 12.47 6.32 -3.67
CA LEU A 470 13.00 6.23 -5.02
C LEU A 470 14.45 6.70 -4.98
N ALA A 471 15.36 5.82 -5.35
CA ALA A 471 16.79 6.05 -5.28
C ALA A 471 17.47 5.80 -6.63
N TRP A 472 18.43 6.64 -6.97
CA TRP A 472 19.32 6.43 -8.09
C TRP A 472 20.45 5.48 -7.69
N VAL A 473 20.65 4.49 -8.56
CA VAL A 473 21.68 3.46 -8.39
C VAL A 473 22.52 3.38 -9.65
N ASP A 474 23.85 3.30 -9.52
CA ASP A 474 24.75 3.15 -10.65
C ASP A 474 24.82 1.69 -11.15
N ARG A 475 25.55 1.46 -12.24
CA ARG A 475 25.71 0.12 -12.83
C ARG A 475 26.42 -0.90 -11.92
N GLN A 476 26.99 -0.45 -10.81
CA GLN A 476 27.63 -1.30 -9.79
C GLN A 476 26.73 -1.55 -8.58
N GLY A 477 25.46 -1.09 -8.64
CA GLY A 477 24.52 -1.26 -7.55
C GLY A 477 24.70 -0.28 -6.38
N ARG A 478 25.56 0.76 -6.54
CA ARG A 478 25.78 1.76 -5.49
C ARG A 478 24.73 2.86 -5.60
N ARG A 479 24.09 3.16 -4.50
CA ARG A 479 23.15 4.28 -4.41
C ARG A 479 23.91 5.60 -4.57
N THR A 480 23.51 6.43 -5.53
CA THR A 480 24.14 7.70 -5.87
C THR A 480 23.37 8.90 -5.32
N ALA A 481 22.04 8.82 -5.30
CA ALA A 481 21.17 9.89 -4.81
C ALA A 481 19.79 9.36 -4.41
N SER A 482 19.03 10.19 -3.70
CA SER A 482 17.58 9.99 -3.49
C SER A 482 16.81 10.83 -4.50
N ALA A 483 15.82 10.23 -5.16
CA ALA A 483 14.94 10.92 -6.10
C ALA A 483 13.63 11.37 -5.44
N SER A 484 13.27 10.79 -4.29
CA SER A 484 12.06 11.16 -3.53
C SER A 484 12.33 11.23 -2.04
N GLU A 485 11.39 11.80 -1.30
CA GLU A 485 11.20 11.50 0.11
C GLU A 485 10.69 10.05 0.29
N ILE A 486 10.70 9.54 1.52
CA ILE A 486 10.10 8.25 1.86
C ILE A 486 8.58 8.39 1.74
N GLY A 487 7.94 7.43 1.10
CA GLY A 487 6.49 7.40 0.94
C GLY A 487 6.02 6.18 0.15
N PRO A 488 4.70 6.00 0.03
CA PRO A 488 4.10 4.83 -0.61
C PRO A 488 4.09 4.94 -2.14
N TYR A 489 5.28 5.02 -2.74
CA TYR A 489 5.45 5.06 -4.20
C TYR A 489 5.44 3.67 -4.80
N SER A 490 4.91 3.57 -6.00
CA SER A 490 4.91 2.34 -6.81
C SER A 490 4.96 2.68 -8.30
N GLN A 491 5.31 1.69 -9.14
CA GLN A 491 5.30 1.75 -10.60
C GLN A 491 6.02 2.99 -11.16
N VAL A 492 7.32 2.91 -11.16
CA VAL A 492 8.19 3.97 -11.65
C VAL A 492 8.36 3.91 -13.17
N ALA A 493 8.27 5.06 -13.83
CA ALA A 493 8.58 5.21 -15.26
C ALA A 493 9.37 6.50 -15.53
N ILE A 494 10.53 6.38 -16.18
CA ILE A 494 11.37 7.53 -16.59
C ILE A 494 10.84 8.10 -17.91
N SER A 495 10.79 9.43 -18.02
CA SER A 495 10.41 10.10 -19.28
C SER A 495 11.41 9.80 -20.41
N PRO A 496 11.00 9.83 -21.69
CA PRO A 496 11.89 9.51 -22.82
C PRO A 496 13.14 10.37 -22.92
N ASP A 497 13.11 11.58 -22.37
CA ASP A 497 14.23 12.52 -22.30
C ASP A 497 15.10 12.34 -21.02
N GLY A 498 14.70 11.47 -20.10
CA GLY A 498 15.38 11.22 -18.83
C GLY A 498 15.23 12.32 -17.78
N SER A 499 14.42 13.36 -18.02
CA SER A 499 14.33 14.53 -17.13
C SER A 499 13.31 14.40 -16.00
N ARG A 500 12.35 13.45 -16.10
CA ARG A 500 11.24 13.28 -15.18
C ARG A 500 10.96 11.81 -14.87
N ILE A 501 10.38 11.56 -13.71
CA ILE A 501 9.93 10.24 -13.27
C ILE A 501 8.42 10.36 -13.01
N ALA A 502 7.63 9.46 -13.59
CA ALA A 502 6.25 9.24 -13.19
C ALA A 502 6.20 8.10 -12.18
N SER A 503 5.41 8.24 -11.14
CA SER A 503 5.18 7.19 -10.16
C SER A 503 3.77 7.30 -9.60
N ALA A 504 3.12 6.18 -9.37
CA ALA A 504 1.90 6.16 -8.59
C ALA A 504 2.23 6.27 -7.11
N LYS A 505 1.42 6.99 -6.35
CA LYS A 505 1.59 7.18 -4.92
C LYS A 505 0.25 7.06 -4.22
N GLU A 506 0.19 6.19 -3.21
CA GLU A 506 -1.00 6.09 -2.36
C GLU A 506 -1.18 7.35 -1.53
N THR A 507 -2.41 7.83 -1.48
CA THR A 507 -2.84 8.93 -0.62
C THR A 507 -3.74 8.37 0.47
N VAL A 508 -3.42 8.69 1.73
CA VAL A 508 -4.19 8.18 2.88
C VAL A 508 -5.51 8.93 2.97
N GLY A 509 -6.62 8.21 2.82
CA GLY A 509 -7.98 8.74 2.94
C GLY A 509 -8.96 7.67 3.45
N ALA A 510 -10.26 7.97 3.46
CA ALA A 510 -11.30 7.02 3.84
C ALA A 510 -11.39 5.79 2.90
N ASN A 511 -10.90 5.96 1.68
CA ASN A 511 -10.70 4.90 0.69
C ASN A 511 -9.24 4.91 0.27
N ILE A 512 -8.74 3.77 -0.22
CA ILE A 512 -7.44 3.73 -0.87
C ILE A 512 -7.57 4.56 -2.14
N ASP A 513 -6.86 5.67 -2.17
CA ASP A 513 -6.71 6.54 -3.32
C ASP A 513 -5.26 6.48 -3.78
N LYS A 514 -5.04 6.37 -5.07
CA LYS A 514 -3.71 6.30 -5.66
C LYS A 514 -3.66 7.25 -6.84
N ASP A 515 -2.74 8.19 -6.78
CA ASP A 515 -2.55 9.20 -7.81
C ASP A 515 -1.20 9.11 -8.47
N ILE A 516 -1.10 9.68 -9.66
CA ILE A 516 0.14 9.77 -10.39
C ILE A 516 0.84 11.10 -10.06
N PHE A 517 2.09 10.98 -9.66
CA PHE A 517 2.98 12.08 -9.37
C PHE A 517 4.13 12.11 -10.37
N ILE A 518 4.56 13.32 -10.71
CA ILE A 518 5.77 13.57 -11.53
C ILE A 518 6.84 14.18 -10.64
N LEU A 519 8.01 13.53 -10.66
CA LEU A 519 9.20 13.97 -9.97
C LEU A 519 10.25 14.43 -10.98
N GLY A 520 11.00 15.48 -10.66
CA GLY A 520 12.16 15.91 -11.47
C GLY A 520 13.41 15.11 -11.14
N THR A 521 14.17 14.68 -12.16
CA THR A 521 15.39 13.90 -11.95
C THR A 521 16.56 14.74 -11.42
N SER A 522 16.61 16.04 -11.74
CA SER A 522 17.67 16.97 -11.35
C SER A 522 17.32 17.90 -10.19
N ARG A 523 16.05 18.02 -9.84
CA ARG A 523 15.54 18.83 -8.73
C ARG A 523 14.46 18.03 -8.02
N ALA A 524 14.46 18.08 -6.69
CA ALA A 524 13.42 17.45 -5.86
C ALA A 524 12.04 18.17 -6.00
N THR A 525 11.52 18.25 -7.22
CA THR A 525 10.18 18.77 -7.49
C THR A 525 9.22 17.59 -7.57
N ILE A 526 8.16 17.64 -6.78
CA ILE A 526 7.10 16.64 -6.81
C ILE A 526 5.81 17.37 -7.16
N ARG A 527 5.08 16.84 -8.16
CA ARG A 527 3.78 17.39 -8.57
C ARG A 527 2.78 16.26 -8.79
N ARG A 528 1.63 16.36 -8.14
CA ARG A 528 0.48 15.50 -8.40
C ARG A 528 -0.13 15.87 -9.76
N VAL A 529 -0.43 14.87 -10.60
CA VAL A 529 -0.98 15.04 -11.96
C VAL A 529 -2.43 14.60 -12.02
N THR A 530 -2.78 13.52 -11.35
CA THR A 530 -4.16 13.02 -11.27
C THR A 530 -4.78 13.35 -9.92
N PHE A 531 -6.11 13.47 -9.87
CA PHE A 531 -6.84 13.94 -8.69
C PHE A 531 -8.19 13.20 -8.54
N GLY A 532 -8.34 12.04 -9.15
CA GLY A 532 -9.58 11.26 -9.10
C GLY A 532 -9.80 10.61 -7.73
N PRO A 533 -11.01 10.15 -7.45
CA PRO A 533 -11.31 9.37 -6.24
C PRO A 533 -11.05 7.87 -6.43
N LEU A 534 -10.39 7.48 -7.49
CA LEU A 534 -10.12 6.09 -7.90
C LEU A 534 -8.61 5.84 -7.94
N LEU A 535 -8.24 4.56 -8.04
CA LEU A 535 -6.84 4.16 -8.17
C LEU A 535 -6.31 4.49 -9.56
N GLU A 536 -5.57 5.57 -9.72
CA GLU A 536 -4.81 5.87 -10.93
C GLU A 536 -3.43 5.22 -10.84
N ASP A 537 -3.18 4.27 -11.73
CA ASP A 537 -2.04 3.36 -11.61
C ASP A 537 -1.34 3.09 -12.95
N GLN A 538 -0.16 2.46 -12.91
CA GLN A 538 0.60 2.00 -14.09
C GLN A 538 0.92 3.14 -15.09
N PRO A 539 1.63 4.20 -14.68
CA PRO A 539 1.93 5.32 -15.57
C PRO A 539 2.91 4.94 -16.68
N VAL A 540 2.56 5.24 -17.93
CA VAL A 540 3.40 5.09 -19.13
C VAL A 540 3.52 6.44 -19.83
N TRP A 541 4.74 6.86 -20.14
CA TRP A 541 4.97 8.11 -20.87
C TRP A 541 4.60 8.01 -22.34
N SER A 542 3.98 9.06 -22.87
CA SER A 542 3.91 9.26 -24.32
C SER A 542 5.31 9.49 -24.90
N ALA A 543 5.53 9.20 -26.18
CA ALA A 543 6.81 9.34 -26.84
C ALA A 543 7.42 10.76 -26.78
N ASP A 544 6.56 11.78 -26.76
CA ASP A 544 6.96 13.20 -26.64
C ASP A 544 7.23 13.65 -25.19
N GLY A 545 7.01 12.76 -24.21
CA GLY A 545 7.18 13.05 -22.79
C GLY A 545 6.20 14.09 -22.22
N ARG A 546 5.13 14.44 -22.94
CA ARG A 546 4.18 15.48 -22.52
C ARG A 546 2.91 14.95 -21.87
N ARG A 547 2.65 13.65 -22.02
CA ARG A 547 1.44 12.98 -21.52
C ARG A 547 1.80 11.70 -20.79
N ILE A 548 0.92 11.32 -19.87
CA ILE A 548 0.93 10.03 -19.18
C ILE A 548 -0.30 9.25 -19.63
N ILE A 549 -0.10 7.98 -19.97
CA ILE A 549 -1.14 6.99 -20.19
C ILE A 549 -1.17 6.11 -18.93
N PHE A 550 -2.36 5.85 -18.41
CA PHE A 550 -2.52 5.14 -17.15
C PHE A 550 -3.84 4.39 -17.08
N THR A 551 -3.95 3.49 -16.13
CA THR A 551 -5.18 2.79 -15.78
C THR A 551 -5.88 3.50 -14.64
N ILE A 552 -7.21 3.60 -14.72
CA ILE A 552 -8.04 3.92 -13.55
C ILE A 552 -8.60 2.61 -13.02
N GLY A 553 -8.18 2.25 -11.78
CA GLY A 553 -8.67 1.11 -11.04
C GLY A 553 -10.12 1.30 -10.59
N GLY A 554 -10.90 0.20 -10.54
CA GLY A 554 -12.31 0.22 -10.15
C GLY A 554 -13.27 0.01 -11.32
N ASP A 555 -13.05 0.60 -12.47
CA ASP A 555 -13.71 0.22 -13.71
C ASP A 555 -12.81 -0.76 -14.46
N VAL A 556 -13.27 -1.97 -14.58
CA VAL A 556 -12.59 -3.01 -15.33
C VAL A 556 -12.25 -2.45 -16.71
N GLY A 557 -10.97 -2.32 -17.00
CA GLY A 557 -10.48 -2.13 -18.35
C GLY A 557 -10.48 -0.74 -18.94
N THR A 558 -10.23 0.29 -18.17
CA THR A 558 -10.23 1.65 -18.70
C THR A 558 -8.82 2.24 -18.75
N LEU A 559 -8.37 2.63 -19.96
CA LEU A 559 -7.13 3.35 -20.19
C LEU A 559 -7.42 4.84 -20.43
N PHE A 560 -6.67 5.70 -19.77
CA PHE A 560 -6.76 7.15 -19.90
C PHE A 560 -5.42 7.76 -20.30
N GLU A 561 -5.48 8.97 -20.83
CA GLU A 561 -4.32 9.80 -21.15
C GLU A 561 -4.51 11.19 -20.56
N GLN A 562 -3.48 11.74 -19.95
CA GLN A 562 -3.50 13.11 -19.39
C GLN A 562 -2.21 13.84 -19.68
N GLY A 563 -2.33 15.14 -20.01
CA GLY A 563 -1.18 16.02 -20.14
C GLY A 563 -0.55 16.32 -18.77
N VAL A 564 0.78 16.16 -18.68
CA VAL A 564 1.48 16.36 -17.40
C VAL A 564 1.60 17.84 -17.00
N ASP A 565 1.55 18.76 -17.95
CA ASP A 565 1.70 20.20 -17.73
C ASP A 565 0.40 21.00 -17.93
N THR A 566 -0.75 20.30 -17.97
CA THR A 566 -2.06 20.90 -18.21
C THR A 566 -3.05 20.49 -17.13
N ALA A 567 -4.02 21.38 -16.86
CA ALA A 567 -5.15 21.09 -15.98
C ALA A 567 -6.36 20.47 -16.72
N VAL A 568 -6.16 19.99 -17.95
CA VAL A 568 -7.23 19.38 -18.74
C VAL A 568 -7.55 18.00 -18.16
N PRO A 569 -8.83 17.64 -17.96
CA PRO A 569 -9.21 16.33 -17.46
C PRO A 569 -8.67 15.17 -18.33
N PRO A 570 -8.49 13.97 -17.76
CA PRO A 570 -8.03 12.81 -18.50
C PRO A 570 -8.92 12.48 -19.69
N ARG A 571 -8.30 12.16 -20.82
CA ARG A 571 -8.98 11.68 -22.02
C ARG A 571 -9.08 10.15 -22.00
N LEU A 572 -10.29 9.64 -22.18
CA LEU A 572 -10.50 8.20 -22.34
C LEU A 572 -9.83 7.71 -23.64
N LEU A 573 -8.97 6.69 -23.56
CA LEU A 573 -8.36 6.02 -24.70
C LEU A 573 -9.10 4.73 -25.08
N LEU A 574 -9.35 3.86 -24.10
CA LEU A 574 -9.96 2.56 -24.34
C LEU A 574 -10.76 2.09 -23.13
N LYS A 575 -12.02 1.69 -23.34
CA LYS A 575 -12.88 1.06 -22.34
C LYS A 575 -13.39 -0.28 -22.82
N THR A 576 -13.16 -1.34 -22.07
CA THR A 576 -13.75 -2.68 -22.28
C THR A 576 -14.06 -3.32 -20.92
N LYS A 577 -14.55 -4.55 -20.92
CA LYS A 577 -14.86 -5.30 -19.68
C LYS A 577 -13.64 -6.02 -19.07
N GLN A 578 -12.49 -6.00 -19.74
CA GLN A 578 -11.28 -6.71 -19.29
C GLN A 578 -10.34 -5.75 -18.59
N HIS A 579 -9.64 -6.20 -17.55
CA HIS A 579 -8.59 -5.42 -16.91
C HIS A 579 -7.42 -5.20 -17.88
N LYS A 580 -6.86 -3.99 -17.89
CA LYS A 580 -5.78 -3.61 -18.79
C LYS A 580 -4.68 -2.89 -18.04
N ILE A 581 -3.46 -3.31 -18.28
CA ILE A 581 -2.24 -2.73 -17.73
C ILE A 581 -1.42 -2.15 -18.88
N PRO A 582 -1.33 -0.83 -19.04
CA PRO A 582 -0.46 -0.24 -20.05
C PRO A 582 0.99 -0.51 -19.63
N THR A 583 1.83 -0.90 -20.59
CA THR A 583 3.21 -1.31 -20.31
C THR A 583 4.24 -0.42 -21.01
N ASN A 584 4.01 -0.04 -22.27
CA ASN A 584 4.98 0.79 -22.99
C ASN A 584 4.37 1.45 -24.23
N ALA A 585 4.78 2.68 -24.54
CA ALA A 585 4.44 3.36 -25.78
C ALA A 585 5.60 3.28 -26.79
N SER A 586 5.29 3.07 -28.07
CA SER A 586 6.30 3.09 -29.13
C SER A 586 6.94 4.48 -29.26
N ARG A 587 8.24 4.52 -29.58
CA ARG A 587 9.01 5.78 -29.64
C ARG A 587 8.55 6.72 -30.77
N ASP A 588 7.88 6.19 -31.79
CA ASP A 588 7.24 6.98 -32.86
C ASP A 588 5.84 7.50 -32.47
N GLY A 589 5.35 7.16 -31.26
CA GLY A 589 4.07 7.59 -30.72
C GLY A 589 2.84 6.96 -31.38
N LYS A 590 3.00 5.91 -32.17
CA LYS A 590 1.88 5.32 -32.91
C LYS A 590 1.15 4.21 -32.17
N PHE A 591 1.82 3.52 -31.26
CA PHE A 591 1.31 2.31 -30.60
C PHE A 591 1.51 2.35 -29.09
N LEU A 592 0.56 1.80 -28.36
CA LEU A 592 0.64 1.47 -26.94
C LEU A 592 0.57 -0.06 -26.80
N LEU A 593 1.52 -0.63 -26.07
CA LEU A 593 1.42 -1.99 -25.56
C LEU A 593 0.68 -2.00 -24.23
N TYR A 594 -0.17 -3.00 -24.05
CA TYR A 594 -0.84 -3.24 -22.81
C TYR A 594 -1.11 -4.73 -22.60
N THR A 595 -1.11 -5.16 -21.37
CA THR A 595 -1.51 -6.50 -20.97
C THR A 595 -3.01 -6.53 -20.75
N VAL A 596 -3.69 -7.56 -21.23
CA VAL A 596 -5.10 -7.86 -20.94
C VAL A 596 -5.16 -9.05 -20.02
N GLU A 597 -5.70 -8.87 -18.84
CA GLU A 597 -5.98 -9.96 -17.93
C GLU A 597 -7.38 -10.53 -18.21
N ASN A 598 -7.44 -11.78 -18.60
CA ASN A 598 -8.69 -12.48 -18.86
C ASN A 598 -9.26 -13.02 -17.55
N ILE A 599 -10.16 -12.26 -16.96
CA ILE A 599 -10.87 -12.60 -15.72
C ILE A 599 -11.58 -13.95 -15.89
N GLY A 600 -11.28 -14.90 -15.00
CA GLY A 600 -11.86 -16.26 -15.02
C GLY A 600 -11.07 -17.30 -15.84
N GLN A 601 -10.01 -16.92 -16.56
CA GLN A 601 -9.11 -17.88 -17.25
C GLN A 601 -7.69 -17.91 -16.68
N SER A 602 -7.38 -17.07 -15.68
CA SER A 602 -6.03 -16.94 -15.06
C SER A 602 -4.94 -16.79 -16.14
N ARG A 603 -5.20 -15.95 -17.12
CA ARG A 603 -4.31 -15.82 -18.28
C ARG A 603 -4.20 -14.35 -18.72
N ALA A 604 -2.98 -13.92 -18.95
CA ALA A 604 -2.63 -12.60 -19.44
C ALA A 604 -2.15 -12.64 -20.91
N ASP A 605 -2.60 -11.71 -21.74
CA ASP A 605 -2.25 -11.59 -23.16
C ASP A 605 -1.70 -10.20 -23.46
N VAL A 606 -0.75 -10.09 -24.40
CA VAL A 606 -0.23 -8.79 -24.87
C VAL A 606 -1.04 -8.28 -26.06
N TRP A 607 -1.52 -7.06 -25.94
CA TRP A 607 -2.30 -6.35 -26.95
C TRP A 607 -1.63 -5.05 -27.38
N VAL A 608 -2.03 -4.55 -28.53
CA VAL A 608 -1.60 -3.27 -29.11
C VAL A 608 -2.80 -2.37 -29.33
N LEU A 609 -2.71 -1.12 -28.85
CA LEU A 609 -3.63 -0.04 -29.17
C LEU A 609 -2.93 0.94 -30.12
N PRO A 610 -3.36 1.10 -31.38
CA PRO A 610 -2.95 2.22 -32.22
C PRO A 610 -3.43 3.54 -31.59
N LEU A 611 -2.55 4.53 -31.46
CA LEU A 611 -2.87 5.82 -30.85
C LEU A 611 -3.40 6.86 -31.83
N ALA A 612 -3.52 6.49 -33.12
CA ALA A 612 -4.13 7.27 -34.19
C ALA A 612 -5.12 6.41 -34.97
N PRO A 613 -6.17 7.01 -35.58
CA PRO A 613 -7.15 6.27 -36.36
C PRO A 613 -6.55 5.46 -37.53
N PRO A 614 -7.04 4.23 -37.77
CA PRO A 614 -8.07 3.54 -37.02
C PRO A 614 -7.51 2.98 -35.69
N ASP A 615 -8.02 3.49 -34.59
CA ASP A 615 -7.59 3.20 -33.20
C ASP A 615 -8.18 1.88 -32.65
N LYS A 616 -8.31 0.86 -33.51
CA LYS A 616 -8.81 -0.44 -33.10
C LYS A 616 -7.71 -1.28 -32.46
N PRO A 617 -7.86 -1.71 -31.21
CA PRO A 617 -6.92 -2.60 -30.56
C PRO A 617 -6.90 -3.97 -31.24
N PHE A 618 -5.73 -4.61 -31.25
CA PHE A 618 -5.56 -5.97 -31.75
C PHE A 618 -4.64 -6.79 -30.83
N PRO A 619 -4.86 -8.11 -30.75
CA PRO A 619 -3.98 -8.99 -29.99
C PRO A 619 -2.63 -9.11 -30.70
N LEU A 620 -1.54 -9.12 -29.95
CA LEU A 620 -0.20 -9.31 -30.47
C LEU A 620 0.36 -10.67 -30.11
N ILE A 621 0.24 -11.06 -28.85
CA ILE A 621 0.70 -12.35 -28.34
C ILE A 621 -0.43 -12.94 -27.52
N GLN A 622 -1.02 -14.02 -28.04
CA GLN A 622 -2.06 -14.80 -27.37
C GLN A 622 -1.66 -16.27 -27.44
N ARG A 623 -1.32 -16.85 -26.29
CA ARG A 623 -0.93 -18.25 -26.16
C ARG A 623 -1.62 -18.87 -24.94
N ASP A 624 -1.41 -20.16 -24.72
CA ASP A 624 -2.02 -20.87 -23.58
C ASP A 624 -1.36 -20.57 -22.23
N PHE A 625 -0.46 -19.59 -22.18
CA PHE A 625 0.34 -19.18 -21.02
C PHE A 625 0.21 -17.66 -20.79
N ASP A 626 0.70 -17.16 -19.66
CA ASP A 626 0.74 -15.73 -19.40
C ASP A 626 1.78 -15.04 -20.29
N GLN A 627 1.39 -13.93 -20.89
CA GLN A 627 2.28 -13.01 -21.60
C GLN A 627 2.03 -11.60 -21.08
N GLU A 628 3.06 -10.96 -20.57
CA GLU A 628 2.93 -9.68 -19.89
C GLU A 628 4.17 -8.79 -20.00
N GLN A 629 4.10 -7.59 -19.43
CA GLN A 629 5.22 -6.66 -19.26
C GLN A 629 5.96 -6.34 -20.58
N ALA A 630 5.24 -6.22 -21.67
CA ALA A 630 5.81 -6.03 -23.00
C ALA A 630 6.38 -4.63 -23.21
N HIS A 631 7.59 -4.53 -23.78
CA HIS A 631 8.28 -3.28 -24.08
C HIS A 631 8.82 -3.26 -25.50
N PHE A 632 8.54 -2.19 -26.26
CA PHE A 632 9.14 -1.96 -27.57
C PHE A 632 10.64 -1.77 -27.50
N SER A 633 11.39 -2.37 -28.44
CA SER A 633 12.75 -1.91 -28.72
C SER A 633 12.73 -0.45 -29.19
N PRO A 634 13.81 0.33 -28.97
CA PRO A 634 13.85 1.75 -29.34
C PRO A 634 13.59 2.07 -30.83
N ASN A 635 13.86 1.12 -31.72
CA ASN A 635 13.56 1.24 -33.14
C ASN A 635 12.17 0.71 -33.54
N GLY A 636 11.39 0.19 -32.57
CA GLY A 636 10.05 -0.30 -32.78
C GLY A 636 9.93 -1.60 -33.57
N ARG A 637 11.03 -2.35 -33.79
CA ARG A 637 11.01 -3.58 -34.59
C ARG A 637 10.84 -4.84 -33.77
N TRP A 638 11.17 -4.79 -32.47
CA TRP A 638 11.12 -5.91 -31.56
C TRP A 638 10.32 -5.54 -30.31
N ILE A 639 9.81 -6.55 -29.66
CA ILE A 639 9.15 -6.46 -28.37
C ILE A 639 9.83 -7.43 -27.43
N ALA A 640 10.28 -6.93 -26.28
CA ALA A 640 10.67 -7.76 -25.15
C ALA A 640 9.44 -7.97 -24.27
N TYR A 641 9.13 -9.20 -23.87
CA TYR A 641 7.99 -9.54 -23.04
C TYR A 641 8.30 -10.70 -22.12
N VAL A 642 7.48 -10.90 -21.10
CA VAL A 642 7.58 -12.02 -20.17
C VAL A 642 6.58 -13.10 -20.55
N SER A 643 7.00 -14.37 -20.49
CA SER A 643 6.11 -15.52 -20.65
C SER A 643 6.46 -16.60 -19.63
N ASN A 644 5.43 -17.28 -19.09
CA ASN A 644 5.61 -18.42 -18.18
C ASN A 644 5.49 -19.79 -18.89
N GLU A 645 5.58 -19.85 -20.21
CA GLU A 645 5.49 -21.07 -21.03
C GLU A 645 6.51 -22.15 -20.61
N SER A 646 7.67 -21.75 -20.11
CA SER A 646 8.71 -22.68 -19.61
C SER A 646 8.43 -23.27 -18.21
N GLY A 647 7.28 -22.89 -17.59
CA GLY A 647 6.93 -23.23 -16.20
C GLY A 647 7.40 -22.19 -15.18
N ARG A 648 8.03 -21.11 -15.63
CA ARG A 648 8.42 -19.92 -14.85
C ARG A 648 8.48 -18.70 -15.76
N PRO A 649 8.41 -17.49 -15.21
CA PRO A 649 8.57 -16.26 -15.99
C PRO A 649 9.94 -16.17 -16.65
N GLU A 650 9.99 -15.99 -17.97
CA GLU A 650 11.20 -15.78 -18.78
C GLU A 650 11.01 -14.62 -19.74
N VAL A 651 12.08 -13.85 -19.98
CA VAL A 651 12.09 -12.76 -20.95
C VAL A 651 12.36 -13.31 -22.36
N LEU A 652 11.49 -12.96 -23.28
CA LEU A 652 11.55 -13.35 -24.68
C LEU A 652 11.55 -12.10 -25.57
N LEU A 653 12.16 -12.20 -26.78
CA LEU A 653 12.02 -11.21 -27.85
C LEU A 653 11.13 -11.76 -28.96
N GLN A 654 10.23 -10.92 -29.45
CA GLN A 654 9.40 -11.20 -30.63
C GLN A 654 9.47 -10.03 -31.60
N ARG A 655 9.52 -10.31 -32.92
CA ARG A 655 9.45 -9.28 -33.94
C ARG A 655 8.07 -8.63 -33.97
N PHE A 656 8.04 -7.29 -34.00
CA PHE A 656 6.80 -6.53 -34.11
C PHE A 656 6.43 -6.31 -35.57
N VAL A 657 5.22 -6.75 -35.95
CA VAL A 657 4.66 -6.58 -37.31
C VAL A 657 3.22 -6.06 -37.15
N PRO A 658 3.00 -4.74 -37.31
CA PRO A 658 1.72 -4.11 -36.89
C PRO A 658 0.50 -4.41 -37.77
N ASN A 659 0.64 -5.04 -38.93
CA ASN A 659 -0.45 -5.27 -39.89
C ASN A 659 -0.50 -6.73 -40.35
N SER A 660 -0.03 -7.67 -39.60
CA SER A 660 -0.13 -9.10 -39.90
C SER A 660 -1.55 -9.60 -39.61
N ASP A 661 -2.13 -10.38 -40.52
CA ASP A 661 -3.43 -11.05 -40.33
C ASP A 661 -3.40 -12.04 -39.16
N ASP A 662 -2.21 -12.49 -38.75
CA ASP A 662 -1.96 -13.30 -37.58
C ASP A 662 -0.57 -12.96 -36.98
N PRO A 663 -0.45 -11.91 -36.17
CA PRO A 663 0.84 -11.47 -35.59
C PRO A 663 1.53 -12.55 -34.73
N SER A 664 0.76 -13.52 -34.21
CA SER A 664 1.29 -14.58 -33.35
C SER A 664 1.91 -15.74 -34.11
N ARG A 665 1.51 -15.98 -35.36
CA ARG A 665 1.88 -17.18 -36.15
C ARG A 665 3.24 -17.09 -36.82
N ASP A 666 3.64 -15.90 -37.25
CA ASP A 666 4.88 -15.66 -38.02
C ASP A 666 6.05 -15.10 -37.22
N ALA A 667 5.87 -14.97 -35.91
CA ALA A 667 6.83 -14.29 -35.05
C ALA A 667 7.93 -15.24 -34.55
N GLN A 668 9.12 -15.08 -35.10
CA GLN A 668 10.32 -15.66 -34.51
C GLN A 668 10.51 -15.18 -33.07
N THR A 669 10.39 -16.08 -32.10
CA THR A 669 10.65 -15.81 -30.71
C THR A 669 12.09 -16.16 -30.37
N VAL A 670 12.81 -15.27 -29.68
CA VAL A 670 14.19 -15.48 -29.24
C VAL A 670 14.25 -15.38 -27.72
N PRO A 671 14.73 -16.42 -27.02
CA PRO A 671 14.88 -16.36 -25.57
C PRO A 671 16.00 -15.37 -25.19
N VAL A 672 15.75 -14.59 -24.13
CA VAL A 672 16.70 -13.66 -23.54
C VAL A 672 17.20 -14.18 -22.19
N SER A 673 16.27 -14.61 -21.33
CA SER A 673 16.63 -15.19 -20.04
C SER A 673 16.55 -16.71 -20.07
N ALA A 674 17.28 -17.34 -19.14
CA ALA A 674 17.23 -18.77 -18.88
C ALA A 674 17.47 -18.98 -17.38
N GLY A 675 16.41 -19.25 -16.64
CA GLY A 675 16.49 -19.41 -15.19
C GLY A 675 15.65 -18.40 -14.40
N GLY A 676 14.80 -17.66 -15.10
CA GLY A 676 13.91 -16.64 -14.59
C GLY A 676 14.26 -15.24 -15.10
N GLY A 677 13.22 -14.47 -15.46
CA GLY A 677 13.38 -13.07 -15.90
C GLY A 677 12.04 -12.35 -16.00
N THR A 678 11.98 -11.10 -15.48
CA THR A 678 10.80 -10.24 -15.48
C THR A 678 11.19 -8.78 -15.75
N ALA A 679 10.21 -7.90 -15.96
CA ALA A 679 10.34 -6.46 -16.08
C ALA A 679 11.43 -6.00 -17.07
N PRO A 680 11.40 -6.40 -18.34
CA PRO A 680 12.42 -6.01 -19.33
C PRO A 680 12.42 -4.50 -19.58
N ARG A 681 13.63 -3.92 -19.72
CA ARG A 681 13.86 -2.50 -20.00
C ARG A 681 14.99 -2.31 -21.05
N TRP A 682 14.73 -1.52 -22.08
CA TRP A 682 15.70 -1.27 -23.13
C TRP A 682 16.57 -0.05 -22.82
N ARG A 683 17.87 -0.13 -23.11
CA ARG A 683 18.68 1.07 -23.31
C ARG A 683 18.22 1.79 -24.58
N ALA A 684 18.23 3.13 -24.58
CA ALA A 684 17.65 3.92 -25.67
C ALA A 684 18.31 3.73 -27.04
N ASP A 685 19.53 3.20 -27.09
CA ASP A 685 20.22 2.85 -28.35
C ASP A 685 19.93 1.44 -28.85
N GLY A 686 19.15 0.64 -28.10
CA GLY A 686 18.75 -0.72 -28.43
C GLY A 686 19.85 -1.77 -28.37
N ARG A 687 21.04 -1.42 -27.86
CA ARG A 687 22.18 -2.34 -27.80
C ARG A 687 22.23 -3.19 -26.54
N GLU A 688 21.46 -2.82 -25.55
CA GLU A 688 21.42 -3.49 -24.26
C GLU A 688 19.98 -3.61 -23.78
N LEU A 689 19.62 -4.77 -23.24
CA LEU A 689 18.34 -5.06 -22.60
C LEU A 689 18.63 -5.44 -21.17
N TYR A 690 17.90 -4.84 -20.24
CA TYR A 690 17.96 -5.13 -18.82
C TYR A 690 16.71 -5.87 -18.37
N TYR A 691 16.80 -6.69 -17.32
CA TYR A 691 15.64 -7.36 -16.74
C TYR A 691 15.93 -7.77 -15.29
N LEU A 692 14.89 -8.05 -14.52
CA LEU A 692 15.03 -8.64 -13.19
C LEU A 692 15.17 -10.15 -13.32
N GLY A 693 16.29 -10.66 -12.87
CA GLY A 693 16.61 -12.08 -12.81
C GLY A 693 16.42 -12.67 -11.40
N PRO A 694 16.81 -13.92 -11.20
CA PRO A 694 16.75 -14.58 -9.90
C PRO A 694 17.49 -13.79 -8.81
N GLU A 695 17.09 -14.02 -7.55
CA GLU A 695 17.69 -13.42 -6.36
C GLU A 695 17.70 -11.87 -6.38
N ASP A 696 16.65 -11.28 -6.93
CA ASP A 696 16.51 -9.82 -7.07
C ASP A 696 17.70 -9.17 -7.80
N SER A 697 18.28 -9.85 -8.79
CA SER A 697 19.40 -9.33 -9.57
C SER A 697 18.92 -8.53 -10.78
N VAL A 698 19.53 -7.37 -11.02
CA VAL A 698 19.43 -6.67 -12.31
C VAL A 698 20.40 -7.33 -13.27
N MET A 699 19.85 -7.88 -14.33
CA MET A 699 20.60 -8.52 -15.41
C MET A 699 20.76 -7.57 -16.58
N ALA A 700 21.85 -7.71 -17.31
CA ALA A 700 22.05 -7.05 -18.59
C ALA A 700 22.44 -8.07 -19.66
N VAL A 701 22.00 -7.81 -20.89
CA VAL A 701 22.33 -8.62 -22.05
C VAL A 701 22.52 -7.73 -23.27
N ASP A 702 23.61 -7.98 -24.00
CA ASP A 702 23.86 -7.31 -25.27
C ASP A 702 22.88 -7.79 -26.35
N VAL A 703 22.33 -6.85 -27.10
CA VAL A 703 21.45 -7.14 -28.24
C VAL A 703 22.05 -6.51 -29.50
N GLN A 704 22.24 -7.32 -30.53
CA GLN A 704 22.71 -6.87 -31.85
C GLN A 704 21.65 -7.16 -32.87
N GLU A 705 21.17 -6.12 -33.53
CA GLU A 705 20.24 -6.25 -34.63
C GLU A 705 21.04 -6.31 -35.97
N ARG A 706 20.94 -7.45 -36.60
CA ARG A 706 21.50 -7.72 -37.96
C ARG A 706 20.34 -8.14 -38.86
N ALA A 707 20.56 -9.04 -39.78
CA ALA A 707 19.46 -9.68 -40.56
C ALA A 707 18.46 -10.41 -39.60
N THR A 708 18.97 -10.95 -38.51
CA THR A 708 18.22 -11.47 -37.36
C THR A 708 18.72 -10.81 -36.08
N VAL A 709 17.91 -10.84 -35.02
CA VAL A 709 18.37 -10.39 -33.71
C VAL A 709 19.30 -11.43 -33.08
N VAL A 710 20.43 -10.98 -32.56
CA VAL A 710 21.39 -11.81 -31.84
C VAL A 710 21.43 -11.31 -30.38
N VAL A 711 21.11 -12.19 -29.46
CA VAL A 711 21.13 -11.95 -28.01
C VAL A 711 22.43 -12.53 -27.45
N GLY A 712 23.16 -11.72 -26.69
CA GLY A 712 24.40 -12.15 -26.00
C GLY A 712 24.12 -13.03 -24.80
N THR A 713 25.16 -13.30 -24.01
CA THR A 713 24.99 -14.00 -22.74
C THR A 713 24.59 -13.04 -21.63
N PRO A 714 23.45 -13.28 -20.95
CA PRO A 714 23.06 -12.45 -19.81
C PRO A 714 24.09 -12.52 -18.67
N HIS A 715 24.31 -11.38 -18.04
CA HIS A 715 25.19 -11.28 -16.86
C HIS A 715 24.57 -10.39 -15.79
N VAL A 716 24.90 -10.65 -14.53
CA VAL A 716 24.45 -9.85 -13.39
C VAL A 716 25.18 -8.51 -13.39
N LEU A 717 24.45 -7.39 -13.41
CA LEU A 717 25.03 -6.07 -13.14
C LEU A 717 25.22 -5.86 -11.64
N PHE A 718 24.12 -6.03 -10.89
CA PHE A 718 24.11 -5.91 -9.43
C PHE A 718 22.89 -6.59 -8.83
N ARG A 719 22.87 -6.74 -7.51
CA ARG A 719 21.72 -7.28 -6.78
C ARG A 719 20.97 -6.18 -6.06
N LEU A 720 19.65 -6.23 -6.13
CA LEU A 720 18.75 -5.33 -5.43
C LEU A 720 18.52 -5.83 -4.01
N ALA A 721 19.25 -5.29 -3.04
CA ALA A 721 19.02 -5.63 -1.64
C ALA A 721 17.66 -5.06 -1.18
N GLY A 722 16.61 -5.88 -1.22
CA GLY A 722 15.30 -5.57 -0.64
C GLY A 722 14.39 -4.68 -1.48
N SER A 723 14.60 -4.55 -2.79
CA SER A 723 13.68 -3.78 -3.64
C SER A 723 12.33 -4.46 -3.75
N GLN A 724 11.30 -3.67 -4.06
CA GLN A 724 9.93 -4.15 -4.25
C GLN A 724 9.60 -4.47 -5.72
N GLY A 725 10.64 -4.53 -6.58
CA GLY A 725 10.46 -4.85 -8.00
C GLY A 725 10.18 -3.65 -8.90
N ASP A 726 9.83 -2.49 -8.36
CA ASP A 726 9.59 -1.28 -9.14
C ASP A 726 10.91 -0.58 -9.50
N TRP A 727 11.22 -0.53 -10.78
CA TRP A 727 12.44 0.06 -11.28
C TRP A 727 12.33 0.53 -12.74
N ASP A 728 13.21 1.43 -13.12
CA ASP A 728 13.42 1.82 -14.52
C ASP A 728 14.86 2.29 -14.72
N VAL A 729 15.27 2.53 -15.96
CA VAL A 729 16.63 2.88 -16.34
C VAL A 729 16.69 4.17 -17.16
N LEU A 730 17.70 5.02 -16.91
CA LEU A 730 17.94 6.20 -17.75
C LEU A 730 18.18 5.79 -19.21
N PRO A 731 17.76 6.63 -20.17
CA PRO A 731 17.90 6.33 -21.61
C PRO A 731 19.31 5.93 -22.05
N ASP A 732 20.34 6.45 -21.41
CA ASP A 732 21.74 6.14 -21.69
C ASP A 732 22.26 4.87 -20.98
N GLY A 733 21.47 4.28 -20.08
CA GLY A 733 21.84 3.11 -19.30
C GLY A 733 22.83 3.37 -18.18
N SER A 734 23.07 4.62 -17.82
CA SER A 734 24.09 5.01 -16.81
C SER A 734 23.64 4.81 -15.38
N GLN A 735 22.35 5.02 -15.10
CA GLN A 735 21.75 4.90 -13.78
C GLN A 735 20.35 4.27 -13.85
N PHE A 736 19.96 3.68 -12.73
CA PHE A 736 18.69 3.03 -12.51
C PHE A 736 17.93 3.74 -11.40
N ILE A 737 16.64 3.97 -11.58
CA ILE A 737 15.74 4.38 -10.50
C ILE A 737 15.11 3.14 -9.89
N ILE A 738 15.16 3.01 -8.58
CA ILE A 738 14.71 1.82 -7.86
C ILE A 738 13.92 2.25 -6.64
N ALA A 739 12.78 1.62 -6.42
CA ALA A 739 12.00 1.75 -5.19
C ALA A 739 12.65 0.90 -4.09
N ILE A 740 13.34 1.54 -3.16
CA ILE A 740 14.07 0.89 -2.07
C ILE A 740 13.33 1.13 -0.76
N PRO A 741 12.99 0.08 0.02
CA PRO A 741 12.45 0.27 1.36
C PRO A 741 13.38 1.11 2.25
N PRO A 742 12.85 1.95 3.13
CA PRO A 742 13.67 2.77 4.00
C PRO A 742 14.42 1.89 5.03
N GLY A 743 15.74 1.86 4.91
CA GLY A 743 16.63 1.20 5.88
C GLY A 743 16.85 -0.29 5.67
N THR A 744 17.84 -0.83 6.40
CA THR A 744 18.11 -2.27 6.58
C THR A 744 17.29 -2.87 7.72
N GLU A 745 16.29 -2.16 8.20
CA GLU A 745 15.47 -2.55 9.34
C GLU A 745 14.65 -3.80 9.02
N PRO A 746 14.50 -4.71 9.97
CA PRO A 746 13.58 -5.83 9.83
C PRO A 746 12.16 -5.32 9.62
N SER A 747 11.33 -6.13 8.97
CA SER A 747 9.91 -5.81 8.76
C SER A 747 9.26 -5.29 10.05
N PRO A 748 8.37 -4.29 9.99
CA PRO A 748 7.75 -3.74 11.18
C PRO A 748 7.10 -4.85 12.03
N PRO A 749 7.20 -4.77 13.37
CA PRO A 749 6.64 -5.78 14.25
C PRO A 749 5.11 -5.80 14.17
N PHE A 750 4.51 -6.94 14.41
CA PHE A 750 3.08 -7.01 14.73
C PHE A 750 2.84 -6.40 16.12
N THR A 751 1.82 -5.59 16.24
CA THR A 751 1.32 -5.10 17.53
C THR A 751 0.13 -5.95 17.95
N LEU A 752 0.18 -6.53 19.13
CA LEU A 752 -0.92 -7.29 19.72
C LEU A 752 -1.50 -6.52 20.90
N LEU A 753 -2.81 -6.31 20.88
CA LEU A 753 -3.58 -5.76 21.98
C LEU A 753 -4.27 -6.92 22.69
N TRP A 754 -4.01 -7.08 23.98
CA TRP A 754 -4.57 -8.15 24.81
C TRP A 754 -5.60 -7.59 25.79
N ASN A 755 -6.79 -8.20 25.90
CA ASN A 755 -7.89 -7.81 26.79
C ASN A 755 -8.30 -6.32 26.69
N ARG A 756 -8.12 -5.72 25.52
CA ARG A 756 -8.38 -4.28 25.32
C ARG A 756 -9.88 -3.95 25.34
N LEU A 757 -10.71 -4.82 24.80
CA LEU A 757 -12.16 -4.59 24.70
C LEU A 757 -12.83 -4.73 26.06
N ARG A 758 -12.37 -5.64 26.94
CA ARG A 758 -12.83 -5.77 28.31
C ARG A 758 -12.62 -4.48 29.11
N GLN A 759 -11.48 -3.80 28.88
CA GLN A 759 -11.20 -2.52 29.51
C GLN A 759 -12.18 -1.43 29.06
N LEU A 760 -12.55 -1.40 27.78
CA LEU A 760 -13.53 -0.44 27.27
C LEU A 760 -14.93 -0.64 27.86
N ALA A 761 -15.32 -1.90 28.08
CA ALA A 761 -16.59 -2.22 28.73
C ALA A 761 -16.65 -1.84 30.22
N ALA A 762 -15.49 -1.77 30.90
CA ALA A 762 -15.39 -1.43 32.31
C ALA A 762 -15.39 0.08 32.61
N ILE A 763 -15.27 0.95 31.60
CA ILE A 763 -15.30 2.41 31.81
C ILE A 763 -16.76 2.83 32.04
N PRO A 764 -17.10 3.37 33.22
CA PRO A 764 -18.46 3.83 33.51
C PRO A 764 -18.81 4.94 32.54
N LYS A 765 -19.94 4.80 31.81
CA LYS A 765 -20.48 5.88 30.98
C LYS A 765 -20.64 7.11 31.89
N ARG A 766 -19.83 8.15 31.71
CA ARG A 766 -20.13 9.45 32.32
C ARG A 766 -21.50 9.88 31.79
N ARG A 767 -22.44 9.96 32.71
CA ARG A 767 -23.81 10.44 32.45
C ARG A 767 -23.79 11.93 32.09
#